data_89a0098f6d5a2fbf1fe186b31002c592
#
_entry.id   89a0098f6d5a2fbf1fe186b31002c592
#
_cell.length_a   1.000
_cell.length_b   1.000
_cell.length_c   1.000
_cell.angle_alpha   90.00
_cell.angle_beta   90.00
_cell.angle_gamma   90.00
#
_symmetry.space_group_name_H-M   'P 1'
#
loop_
_entity.id
_entity.type
_entity.pdbx_description
1 polymer ?
#
loop_
_entity_poly.entity_id
_entity_poly.type
_entity_poly.pdbx_seq_one_letter_code
_entity_poly.pdbx_strand_id
1 'polypeptide(L)'
;MIATSTAIITPAKAQDFIGKQQPVLQSDRMTPEALWAMGRIGGFKVSPNGKQAVYAVTYYSVKQNKSHSVLYTLDLNSHKSTQLTTSTHSEMGATYVNGGKEIVYLSSESGSSQLWKMNADGTSRQQISHTQSDVADFLFSPDEKKVILIMEVDQNHSIQKNDADLPLATGMVINDLMYKHWDTYVTSAPHPFVADFDGTTIGNAQDILKGEPYECPMMPFGGIEQLAWSPDSKSIAYTCRKKVGKDYAISTDSDIFLYDTATGSTTNLCKPANYKAPTVEADRSLKDQAINHPNTDCNMGYDQNPQFSPDGRYIAWSSMERDGYESDRTRLCVLDLRSNKKTYVTEKFESGVNEFCWSKDSKSLYFTGVWHGKTNIYQTNLKGEHKALTADVADYALLGLSPDGKNLYCKRQSMSSADEVFVLPLKKEAKAQQLTQENKYFYDNLTFGKVEERWVKTVDGKEELCWVIYPPHFDPNKKYPTLLFCEGGPQSPVSQFWSFRWNMQIMAANDYIVIAPNRRGLPGFGMEWLEEISGDYSGLCMQDYLSAIDDIAREPYVDKDHLGAVGASFGGYSVYWLAGNHDKRFKAFIAHDGIYNTQQQYVETEEMWFPNWDMGSAPWKKAADGQVQKVFSTSPHLYVDKWDTPILCIHGQKDFRIEYTHAESAFNTARMRGIDAQLLLFPDENHWVLKPQNGILWQRTFFRWLDKYLK
;
A
#
# COMPACT_ATOMS: atom_id res chain seq x y z
N MET A 1 -51.88 -0.08 -28.05
CA MET A 1 -50.80 -0.87 -28.61
C MET A 1 -49.67 -0.84 -27.57
N ILE A 2 -49.54 -1.92 -26.80
CA ILE A 2 -48.48 -2.06 -25.79
C ILE A 2 -47.32 -2.75 -26.52
N ALA A 3 -46.20 -2.03 -26.69
CA ALA A 3 -45.00 -2.58 -27.27
C ALA A 3 -44.24 -3.35 -26.17
N THR A 4 -44.27 -4.68 -26.21
CA THR A 4 -43.42 -5.55 -25.42
C THR A 4 -41.99 -5.50 -25.98
N SER A 5 -41.08 -4.81 -25.32
CA SER A 5 -39.65 -4.91 -25.61
C SER A 5 -39.12 -6.23 -25.08
N THR A 6 -38.89 -7.19 -25.92
CA THR A 6 -38.10 -8.39 -25.64
C THR A 6 -36.62 -7.96 -25.52
N ALA A 7 -36.09 -7.92 -24.29
CA ALA A 7 -34.68 -7.81 -24.07
C ALA A 7 -33.98 -9.05 -24.65
N ILE A 8 -33.21 -8.87 -25.70
CA ILE A 8 -32.31 -9.89 -26.23
C ILE A 8 -31.19 -10.07 -25.21
N ILE A 9 -31.29 -11.12 -24.39
CA ILE A 9 -30.18 -11.58 -23.54
C ILE A 9 -29.14 -12.16 -24.50
N THR A 10 -28.14 -11.34 -24.85
CA THR A 10 -26.94 -11.88 -25.49
C THR A 10 -26.26 -12.80 -24.49
N PRO A 11 -25.96 -14.06 -24.87
CA PRO A 11 -25.21 -14.96 -23.99
C PRO A 11 -23.89 -14.30 -23.66
N ALA A 12 -23.54 -14.27 -22.34
CA ALA A 12 -22.24 -13.83 -21.90
C ALA A 12 -21.19 -14.61 -22.68
N LYS A 13 -20.32 -13.92 -23.43
CA LYS A 13 -19.19 -14.57 -24.10
C LYS A 13 -18.38 -15.28 -23.02
N ALA A 14 -18.07 -16.56 -23.23
CA ALA A 14 -17.15 -17.29 -22.36
C ALA A 14 -15.88 -16.45 -22.17
N GLN A 15 -15.48 -16.27 -20.91
CA GLN A 15 -14.28 -15.51 -20.59
C GLN A 15 -13.07 -16.31 -21.09
N ASP A 16 -12.25 -15.70 -21.96
CA ASP A 16 -11.00 -16.31 -22.39
C ASP A 16 -10.03 -16.33 -21.21
N PHE A 17 -9.27 -17.40 -21.06
CA PHE A 17 -8.22 -17.52 -20.05
C PHE A 17 -7.19 -16.38 -20.23
N ILE A 18 -6.90 -15.68 -19.14
CA ILE A 18 -5.87 -14.63 -19.10
C ILE A 18 -4.64 -15.22 -18.40
N GLY A 19 -3.58 -15.43 -19.13
CA GLY A 19 -2.31 -15.98 -18.61
C GLY A 19 -1.11 -15.17 -19.04
N LYS A 20 0.06 -15.76 -18.89
CA LYS A 20 1.35 -15.14 -19.26
C LYS A 20 1.38 -14.67 -20.70
N GLN A 21 1.82 -13.45 -20.90
CA GLN A 21 1.85 -12.80 -22.21
C GLN A 21 3.29 -12.51 -22.66
N GLN A 22 3.53 -12.65 -23.96
CA GLN A 22 4.75 -12.26 -24.64
C GLN A 22 4.39 -11.50 -25.92
N PRO A 23 3.94 -10.23 -25.79
CA PRO A 23 3.50 -9.44 -26.93
C PRO A 23 4.70 -9.13 -27.86
N VAL A 24 4.41 -8.97 -29.14
CA VAL A 24 5.42 -8.48 -30.10
C VAL A 24 5.76 -7.03 -29.73
N LEU A 25 7.02 -6.81 -29.35
CA LEU A 25 7.52 -5.47 -29.02
C LEU A 25 7.92 -4.74 -30.31
N GLN A 26 7.48 -3.48 -30.45
CA GLN A 26 7.77 -2.67 -31.63
C GLN A 26 9.18 -2.03 -31.57
N SER A 27 9.76 -1.93 -30.40
CA SER A 27 11.11 -1.45 -30.13
C SER A 27 11.62 -2.02 -28.82
N ASP A 28 12.87 -1.73 -28.49
CA ASP A 28 13.46 -2.08 -27.20
C ASP A 28 13.13 -1.09 -26.07
N ARG A 29 12.15 -0.20 -26.26
CA ARG A 29 11.69 0.77 -25.26
C ARG A 29 10.44 0.30 -24.55
N MET A 30 10.35 0.55 -23.24
CA MET A 30 9.16 0.26 -22.45
C MET A 30 7.96 1.06 -22.96
N THR A 31 6.83 0.38 -23.15
CA THR A 31 5.55 1.00 -23.52
C THR A 31 4.49 0.69 -22.46
N PRO A 32 3.38 1.46 -22.40
CA PRO A 32 2.25 1.12 -21.53
C PRO A 32 1.77 -0.31 -21.70
N GLU A 33 1.66 -0.78 -22.94
CA GLU A 33 1.20 -2.13 -23.28
C GLU A 33 2.17 -3.20 -22.76
N ALA A 34 3.48 -2.98 -22.88
CA ALA A 34 4.51 -3.87 -22.36
C ALA A 34 4.44 -3.94 -20.81
N LEU A 35 4.29 -2.79 -20.16
CA LEU A 35 4.16 -2.72 -18.69
C LEU A 35 2.92 -3.50 -18.19
N TRP A 36 1.76 -3.34 -18.86
CA TRP A 36 0.54 -4.04 -18.49
C TRP A 36 0.53 -5.54 -18.85
N ALA A 37 1.39 -5.98 -19.76
CA ALA A 37 1.55 -7.39 -20.10
C ALA A 37 2.47 -8.16 -19.14
N MET A 38 3.21 -7.48 -18.28
CA MET A 38 4.07 -8.10 -17.26
C MET A 38 3.25 -8.83 -16.20
N GLY A 39 3.70 -10.03 -15.80
CA GLY A 39 3.15 -10.77 -14.68
C GLY A 39 3.51 -10.13 -13.34
N ARG A 40 2.60 -10.17 -12.37
CA ARG A 40 2.76 -9.61 -11.02
C ARG A 40 2.72 -10.73 -10.00
N ILE A 41 3.88 -11.04 -9.40
CA ILE A 41 4.01 -12.12 -8.41
C ILE A 41 3.29 -11.72 -7.12
N GLY A 42 2.36 -12.58 -6.67
CA GLY A 42 1.59 -12.45 -5.45
C GLY A 42 2.06 -13.38 -4.32
N GLY A 43 1.11 -13.87 -3.53
CA GLY A 43 1.36 -14.71 -2.36
C GLY A 43 2.29 -15.91 -2.63
N PHE A 44 3.11 -16.24 -1.64
CA PHE A 44 4.09 -17.32 -1.72
C PHE A 44 4.10 -18.13 -0.43
N LYS A 45 4.00 -19.45 -0.53
CA LYS A 45 4.08 -20.36 0.61
C LYS A 45 4.95 -21.56 0.30
N VAL A 46 5.87 -21.87 1.20
CA VAL A 46 6.76 -23.05 1.09
C VAL A 46 6.06 -24.27 1.63
N SER A 47 6.22 -25.40 0.96
CA SER A 47 5.71 -26.70 1.42
C SER A 47 6.41 -27.13 2.73
N PRO A 48 5.73 -27.86 3.63
CA PRO A 48 6.32 -28.31 4.90
C PRO A 48 7.62 -29.11 4.78
N ASN A 49 7.84 -29.80 3.64
CA ASN A 49 9.06 -30.54 3.37
C ASN A 49 10.21 -29.68 2.81
N GLY A 50 9.97 -28.38 2.55
CA GLY A 50 10.95 -27.42 2.04
C GLY A 50 11.41 -27.65 0.59
N LYS A 51 10.71 -28.47 -0.19
CA LYS A 51 11.13 -28.81 -1.57
C LYS A 51 10.43 -27.99 -2.65
N GLN A 52 9.25 -27.50 -2.36
CA GLN A 52 8.41 -26.73 -3.29
C GLN A 52 7.83 -25.51 -2.60
N ALA A 53 7.39 -24.57 -3.41
CA ALA A 53 6.53 -23.48 -2.97
C ALA A 53 5.35 -23.34 -3.93
N VAL A 54 4.20 -22.88 -3.43
CA VAL A 54 3.07 -22.41 -4.24
C VAL A 54 3.04 -20.89 -4.21
N TYR A 55 2.77 -20.26 -5.37
CA TYR A 55 2.67 -18.82 -5.48
C TYR A 55 1.65 -18.43 -6.56
N ALA A 56 1.16 -17.20 -6.48
CA ALA A 56 0.23 -16.66 -7.47
C ALA A 56 0.95 -15.69 -8.41
N VAL A 57 0.50 -15.64 -9.66
CA VAL A 57 0.87 -14.57 -10.60
C VAL A 57 -0.41 -13.98 -11.18
N THR A 58 -0.54 -12.66 -11.09
CA THR A 58 -1.66 -11.93 -11.67
C THR A 58 -1.26 -11.39 -13.04
N TYR A 59 -2.06 -11.72 -14.04
CA TYR A 59 -1.94 -11.22 -15.41
C TYR A 59 -3.11 -10.31 -15.77
N TYR A 60 -2.91 -9.44 -16.73
CA TYR A 60 -3.90 -8.46 -17.16
C TYR A 60 -4.19 -8.59 -18.65
N SER A 61 -5.45 -8.55 -19.04
CA SER A 61 -5.88 -8.45 -20.43
C SER A 61 -6.44 -7.07 -20.73
N VAL A 62 -5.72 -6.30 -21.53
CA VAL A 62 -6.21 -4.99 -22.02
C VAL A 62 -7.49 -5.18 -22.82
N LYS A 63 -7.57 -6.23 -23.67
CA LYS A 63 -8.73 -6.53 -24.50
C LYS A 63 -9.97 -6.79 -23.66
N GLN A 64 -9.85 -7.57 -22.58
CA GLN A 64 -10.97 -7.92 -21.68
C GLN A 64 -11.18 -6.88 -20.58
N ASN A 65 -10.23 -5.95 -20.40
CA ASN A 65 -10.17 -4.97 -19.32
C ASN A 65 -10.27 -5.61 -17.91
N LYS A 66 -9.59 -6.73 -17.72
CA LYS A 66 -9.65 -7.57 -16.51
C LYS A 66 -8.28 -8.09 -16.11
N SER A 67 -8.17 -8.46 -14.84
CA SER A 67 -7.06 -9.25 -14.30
C SER A 67 -7.48 -10.69 -14.05
N HIS A 68 -6.49 -11.57 -13.93
CA HIS A 68 -6.69 -12.97 -13.59
C HIS A 68 -5.46 -13.49 -12.84
N SER A 69 -5.67 -14.11 -11.69
CA SER A 69 -4.62 -14.70 -10.88
C SER A 69 -4.56 -16.20 -11.09
N VAL A 70 -3.36 -16.71 -11.35
CA VAL A 70 -3.07 -18.12 -11.65
C VAL A 70 -2.07 -18.63 -10.62
N LEU A 71 -2.27 -19.86 -10.14
CA LEU A 71 -1.34 -20.51 -9.21
C LEU A 71 -0.26 -21.28 -9.96
N TYR A 72 0.94 -21.20 -9.41
CA TYR A 72 2.14 -21.90 -9.87
C TYR A 72 2.78 -22.66 -8.71
N THR A 73 3.43 -23.76 -9.00
CA THR A 73 4.41 -24.38 -8.10
C THR A 73 5.81 -24.04 -8.54
N LEU A 74 6.70 -23.85 -7.58
CA LEU A 74 8.14 -23.64 -7.78
C LEU A 74 8.89 -24.78 -7.11
N ASP A 75 9.66 -25.56 -7.86
CA ASP A 75 10.63 -26.51 -7.30
C ASP A 75 11.84 -25.72 -6.79
N LEU A 76 12.09 -25.76 -5.48
CA LEU A 76 13.11 -24.96 -4.82
C LEU A 76 14.55 -25.45 -5.04
N ASN A 77 14.76 -26.64 -5.64
CA ASN A 77 16.08 -27.15 -6.01
C ASN A 77 16.44 -26.82 -7.44
N SER A 78 15.52 -27.07 -8.38
CA SER A 78 15.74 -26.83 -9.81
C SER A 78 15.35 -25.44 -10.28
N HIS A 79 14.66 -24.66 -9.44
CA HIS A 79 14.08 -23.34 -9.72
C HIS A 79 13.08 -23.37 -10.90
N LYS A 80 12.48 -24.53 -11.16
CA LYS A 80 11.48 -24.69 -12.20
C LYS A 80 10.10 -24.31 -11.70
N SER A 81 9.48 -23.33 -12.33
CA SER A 81 8.08 -22.99 -12.15
C SER A 81 7.17 -23.81 -13.06
N THR A 82 6.05 -24.28 -12.53
CA THR A 82 5.04 -25.02 -13.29
C THR A 82 3.66 -24.45 -12.97
N GLN A 83 2.91 -24.11 -14.01
CA GLN A 83 1.53 -23.64 -13.84
C GLN A 83 0.69 -24.75 -13.21
N LEU A 84 -0.04 -24.43 -12.14
CA LEU A 84 -0.82 -25.39 -11.36
C LEU A 84 -2.31 -25.35 -11.73
N THR A 85 -2.83 -24.16 -12.05
CA THR A 85 -4.27 -23.97 -12.32
C THR A 85 -4.53 -23.40 -13.71
N THR A 86 -5.68 -23.75 -14.29
CA THR A 86 -6.10 -23.37 -15.65
C THR A 86 -7.56 -22.90 -15.70
N SER A 87 -8.17 -22.64 -14.55
CA SER A 87 -9.51 -22.06 -14.45
C SER A 87 -9.54 -20.65 -15.06
N THR A 88 -10.69 -20.23 -15.57
CA THR A 88 -10.92 -18.82 -16.00
C THR A 88 -11.28 -17.90 -14.84
N HIS A 89 -11.45 -18.44 -13.64
CA HIS A 89 -11.66 -17.69 -12.39
C HIS A 89 -10.33 -17.49 -11.68
N SER A 90 -10.12 -16.32 -11.08
CA SER A 90 -8.92 -16.04 -10.30
C SER A 90 -8.79 -16.96 -9.10
N GLU A 91 -7.58 -17.41 -8.84
CA GLU A 91 -7.22 -18.29 -7.74
C GLU A 91 -6.06 -17.66 -6.97
N MET A 92 -6.23 -17.53 -5.65
CA MET A 92 -5.28 -16.80 -4.81
C MET A 92 -5.24 -17.32 -3.36
N GLY A 93 -4.37 -16.79 -2.53
CA GLY A 93 -4.27 -17.14 -1.12
C GLY A 93 -3.85 -18.60 -0.87
N ALA A 94 -3.12 -19.22 -1.80
CA ALA A 94 -2.80 -20.63 -1.72
C ALA A 94 -1.89 -20.98 -0.54
N THR A 95 -2.23 -22.04 0.20
CA THR A 95 -1.42 -22.59 1.29
C THR A 95 -1.45 -24.11 1.27
N TYR A 96 -0.36 -24.74 1.74
CA TYR A 96 -0.29 -26.19 1.88
C TYR A 96 -1.01 -26.66 3.15
N VAL A 97 -1.69 -27.80 3.05
CA VAL A 97 -2.30 -28.54 4.17
C VAL A 97 -1.98 -30.04 4.04
N ASN A 98 -2.38 -30.84 5.02
CA ASN A 98 -2.18 -32.30 5.06
C ASN A 98 -0.69 -32.68 4.86
N GLY A 99 0.20 -31.98 5.61
CA GLY A 99 1.63 -32.22 5.51
C GLY A 99 2.23 -31.90 4.12
N GLY A 100 1.61 -31.02 3.35
CA GLY A 100 2.06 -30.60 2.01
C GLY A 100 1.55 -31.46 0.86
N LYS A 101 0.60 -32.36 1.10
CA LYS A 101 0.00 -33.20 0.07
C LYS A 101 -1.11 -32.50 -0.70
N GLU A 102 -1.72 -31.50 -0.07
CA GLU A 102 -2.85 -30.75 -0.61
C GLU A 102 -2.60 -29.25 -0.50
N ILE A 103 -3.28 -28.48 -1.35
CA ILE A 103 -3.25 -27.01 -1.37
C ILE A 103 -4.69 -26.51 -1.23
N VAL A 104 -4.92 -25.58 -0.30
CA VAL A 104 -6.16 -24.82 -0.15
C VAL A 104 -5.95 -23.43 -0.71
N TYR A 105 -6.95 -22.89 -1.39
CA TYR A 105 -6.91 -21.59 -2.05
C TYR A 105 -8.31 -21.00 -2.18
N LEU A 106 -8.39 -19.71 -2.47
CA LEU A 106 -9.64 -19.00 -2.77
C LEU A 106 -9.93 -19.06 -4.27
N SER A 107 -11.19 -19.33 -4.63
CA SER A 107 -11.70 -19.23 -6.00
C SER A 107 -13.17 -18.82 -6.01
N SER A 108 -13.56 -18.02 -7.01
CA SER A 108 -14.95 -17.62 -7.25
C SER A 108 -15.67 -18.52 -8.26
N GLU A 109 -15.16 -19.70 -8.55
CA GLU A 109 -15.70 -20.62 -9.55
C GLU A 109 -17.16 -21.06 -9.26
N SER A 110 -17.55 -21.09 -7.99
CA SER A 110 -18.93 -21.40 -7.57
C SER A 110 -19.88 -20.20 -7.58
N GLY A 111 -19.47 -19.03 -8.06
CA GLY A 111 -20.26 -17.80 -8.10
C GLY A 111 -20.01 -16.83 -6.94
N SER A 112 -19.34 -17.28 -5.87
CA SER A 112 -18.84 -16.47 -4.75
C SER A 112 -17.45 -16.92 -4.36
N SER A 113 -16.67 -16.05 -3.68
CA SER A 113 -15.33 -16.40 -3.21
C SER A 113 -15.41 -17.43 -2.07
N GLN A 114 -14.92 -18.64 -2.33
CA GLN A 114 -14.97 -19.77 -1.40
C GLN A 114 -13.60 -20.44 -1.31
N LEU A 115 -13.39 -21.26 -0.27
CA LEU A 115 -12.21 -22.11 -0.16
C LEU A 115 -12.39 -23.38 -1.01
N TRP A 116 -11.36 -23.61 -1.80
CA TRP A 116 -11.21 -24.81 -2.62
C TRP A 116 -9.95 -25.55 -2.22
N LYS A 117 -9.95 -26.87 -2.45
CA LYS A 117 -8.82 -27.74 -2.17
C LYS A 117 -8.46 -28.54 -3.41
N MET A 118 -7.19 -28.84 -3.61
CA MET A 118 -6.66 -29.74 -4.63
C MET A 118 -5.44 -30.50 -4.12
N ASN A 119 -5.06 -31.58 -4.78
CA ASN A 119 -3.76 -32.21 -4.55
C ASN A 119 -2.63 -31.23 -4.91
N ALA A 120 -1.44 -31.42 -4.32
CA ALA A 120 -0.30 -30.55 -4.60
C ALA A 120 0.18 -30.57 -6.07
N ASP A 121 -0.29 -31.52 -6.89
CA ASP A 121 -0.06 -31.60 -8.32
C ASP A 121 -1.16 -30.91 -9.16
N GLY A 122 -2.17 -30.30 -8.54
CA GLY A 122 -3.27 -29.62 -9.19
C GLY A 122 -4.48 -30.49 -9.51
N THR A 123 -4.45 -31.79 -9.21
CA THR A 123 -5.56 -32.71 -9.44
C THR A 123 -6.58 -32.68 -8.30
N SER A 124 -7.75 -33.30 -8.52
CA SER A 124 -8.80 -33.52 -7.50
C SER A 124 -9.32 -32.23 -6.85
N ARG A 125 -9.63 -31.22 -7.67
CA ARG A 125 -10.17 -29.93 -7.20
C ARG A 125 -11.58 -30.10 -6.65
N GLN A 126 -11.82 -29.56 -5.45
CA GLN A 126 -13.16 -29.53 -4.82
C GLN A 126 -13.34 -28.30 -3.94
N GLN A 127 -14.55 -27.79 -3.88
CA GLN A 127 -14.95 -26.76 -2.94
C GLN A 127 -15.08 -27.35 -1.53
N ILE A 128 -14.56 -26.66 -0.52
CA ILE A 128 -14.56 -27.11 0.87
C ILE A 128 -15.26 -26.15 1.84
N SER A 129 -15.59 -24.92 1.41
CA SER A 129 -16.43 -23.99 2.17
C SER A 129 -17.72 -23.67 1.42
N HIS A 130 -18.82 -23.41 2.16
CA HIS A 130 -20.14 -23.08 1.63
C HIS A 130 -20.76 -21.96 2.48
N THR A 131 -20.04 -20.85 2.64
CA THR A 131 -20.49 -19.67 3.38
C THR A 131 -21.52 -18.89 2.58
N GLN A 132 -22.39 -18.14 3.27
CA GLN A 132 -23.41 -17.31 2.60
C GLN A 132 -22.81 -16.06 1.95
N SER A 133 -21.73 -15.52 2.52
CA SER A 133 -20.98 -14.38 2.00
C SER A 133 -19.64 -14.84 1.43
N ASP A 134 -19.03 -13.97 0.64
CA ASP A 134 -17.66 -14.18 0.15
C ASP A 134 -16.68 -14.34 1.31
N VAL A 135 -15.70 -15.23 1.14
CA VAL A 135 -14.52 -15.30 1.99
C VAL A 135 -13.44 -14.44 1.36
N ALA A 136 -13.05 -13.39 2.08
CA ALA A 136 -12.01 -12.46 1.61
C ALA A 136 -10.60 -13.02 1.79
N ASP A 137 -10.34 -13.71 2.93
CA ASP A 137 -9.05 -14.36 3.22
C ASP A 137 -9.23 -15.45 4.27
N PHE A 138 -8.19 -16.25 4.53
CA PHE A 138 -8.25 -17.36 5.48
C PHE A 138 -6.89 -17.69 6.10
N LEU A 139 -6.91 -18.31 7.30
CA LEU A 139 -5.70 -18.76 8.00
C LEU A 139 -5.96 -20.03 8.80
N PHE A 140 -5.32 -21.14 8.44
CA PHE A 140 -5.40 -22.40 9.20
C PHE A 140 -4.64 -22.32 10.52
N SER A 141 -5.17 -23.00 11.54
CA SER A 141 -4.43 -23.26 12.77
C SER A 141 -3.21 -24.17 12.50
N PRO A 142 -2.14 -24.09 13.31
CA PRO A 142 -0.94 -24.93 13.14
C PRO A 142 -1.22 -26.46 13.14
N ASP A 143 -2.26 -26.91 13.83
CA ASP A 143 -2.68 -28.32 13.86
C ASP A 143 -3.67 -28.69 12.73
N GLU A 144 -3.97 -27.74 11.85
CA GLU A 144 -4.89 -27.85 10.73
C GLU A 144 -6.32 -28.29 11.09
N LYS A 145 -6.75 -28.13 12.37
CA LYS A 145 -8.11 -28.54 12.79
C LYS A 145 -9.11 -27.38 12.77
N LYS A 146 -8.62 -26.15 12.68
CA LYS A 146 -9.43 -24.93 12.63
C LYS A 146 -8.94 -23.99 11.53
N VAL A 147 -9.82 -23.14 11.08
CA VAL A 147 -9.51 -22.08 10.12
C VAL A 147 -10.18 -20.79 10.54
N ILE A 148 -9.45 -19.68 10.40
CA ILE A 148 -10.02 -18.32 10.41
C ILE A 148 -10.48 -18.02 9.00
N LEU A 149 -11.69 -17.47 8.86
CA LEU A 149 -12.24 -16.93 7.62
C LEU A 149 -12.53 -15.46 7.83
N ILE A 150 -12.12 -14.60 6.91
CA ILE A 150 -12.49 -13.19 6.92
C ILE A 150 -13.71 -13.01 6.06
N MET A 151 -14.80 -12.53 6.66
CA MET A 151 -16.08 -12.32 5.97
C MET A 151 -16.72 -11.00 6.42
N GLU A 152 -17.50 -10.40 5.52
CA GLU A 152 -18.23 -9.16 5.78
C GLU A 152 -19.46 -9.39 6.66
N VAL A 153 -19.67 -8.51 7.63
CA VAL A 153 -20.85 -8.45 8.49
C VAL A 153 -21.57 -7.14 8.26
N ASP A 154 -22.87 -7.21 7.95
CA ASP A 154 -23.71 -6.04 7.74
C ASP A 154 -23.79 -5.19 9.02
N GLN A 155 -23.45 -3.90 8.90
CA GLN A 155 -23.50 -2.92 9.99
C GLN A 155 -24.86 -2.19 10.10
N ASN A 156 -25.85 -2.61 9.33
CA ASN A 156 -27.22 -2.10 9.40
C ASN A 156 -27.40 -0.59 9.16
N HIS A 157 -26.62 0.01 8.30
CA HIS A 157 -26.74 1.43 7.94
C HIS A 157 -27.79 1.70 6.85
N SER A 158 -28.62 0.72 6.47
CA SER A 158 -29.58 0.90 5.39
C SER A 158 -30.84 1.66 5.82
N ILE A 159 -31.32 2.57 4.96
CA ILE A 159 -32.60 3.27 5.09
C ILE A 159 -33.78 2.29 5.22
N GLN A 160 -33.76 1.20 4.48
CA GLN A 160 -34.85 0.21 4.44
C GLN A 160 -35.18 -0.38 5.81
N LYS A 161 -34.28 -0.26 6.79
CA LYS A 161 -34.55 -0.71 8.16
C LYS A 161 -35.55 0.18 8.89
N ASN A 162 -35.51 1.49 8.64
CA ASN A 162 -36.38 2.48 9.27
C ASN A 162 -37.63 2.79 8.43
N ASP A 163 -37.48 2.73 7.11
CA ASP A 163 -38.48 3.09 6.10
C ASP A 163 -38.73 1.91 5.16
N ALA A 164 -39.18 0.77 5.73
CA ALA A 164 -39.39 -0.49 5.00
C ALA A 164 -40.48 -0.41 3.89
N ASP A 165 -41.29 0.63 3.89
CA ASP A 165 -42.26 0.96 2.85
C ASP A 165 -41.63 1.59 1.61
N LEU A 166 -40.32 1.91 1.64
CA LEU A 166 -39.56 2.50 0.53
C LEU A 166 -38.46 1.55 -0.02
N PRO A 167 -38.80 0.35 -0.51
CA PRO A 167 -37.82 -0.68 -0.86
C PRO A 167 -36.91 -0.33 -2.06
N LEU A 168 -37.27 0.71 -2.82
CA LEU A 168 -36.48 1.18 -3.98
C LEU A 168 -35.68 2.44 -3.65
N ALA A 169 -35.73 2.94 -2.43
CA ALA A 169 -34.91 4.09 -2.02
C ALA A 169 -33.44 3.69 -1.97
N THR A 170 -32.55 4.53 -2.52
CA THR A 170 -31.09 4.33 -2.55
C THR A 170 -30.32 5.30 -1.68
N GLY A 171 -31.04 6.21 -0.98
CA GLY A 171 -30.44 7.16 -0.07
C GLY A 171 -29.80 6.49 1.14
N MET A 172 -28.75 7.10 1.71
CA MET A 172 -28.13 6.69 2.97
C MET A 172 -28.32 7.78 4.01
N VAL A 173 -28.76 7.42 5.21
CA VAL A 173 -28.83 8.35 6.34
C VAL A 173 -27.58 8.13 7.20
N ILE A 174 -26.68 9.07 7.15
CA ILE A 174 -25.39 9.04 7.86
C ILE A 174 -25.49 9.97 9.08
N ASN A 175 -25.22 9.45 10.27
CA ASN A 175 -25.36 10.17 11.54
C ASN A 175 -24.03 10.39 12.26
N ASP A 176 -22.92 9.76 11.79
CA ASP A 176 -21.60 9.87 12.42
C ASP A 176 -20.49 9.75 11.35
N LEU A 177 -19.23 9.95 11.77
CA LEU A 177 -18.05 9.85 10.92
C LEU A 177 -17.64 8.39 10.63
N MET A 178 -16.64 8.24 9.76
CA MET A 178 -16.14 6.96 9.23
C MET A 178 -17.21 6.18 8.47
N TYR A 179 -17.96 6.91 7.65
CA TYR A 179 -18.97 6.35 6.76
C TYR A 179 -18.42 5.94 5.39
N LYS A 180 -17.14 6.16 5.16
CA LYS A 180 -16.44 5.79 3.91
C LYS A 180 -14.99 5.41 4.17
N HIS A 181 -14.48 4.47 3.39
CA HIS A 181 -13.10 4.05 3.32
C HIS A 181 -12.66 3.99 1.86
N TRP A 182 -11.54 4.57 1.54
CA TRP A 182 -10.85 4.52 0.25
C TRP A 182 -11.74 4.85 -0.96
N ASP A 183 -12.65 3.94 -1.36
CA ASP A 183 -13.53 4.06 -2.54
C ASP A 183 -14.95 3.53 -2.30
N THR A 184 -15.27 3.15 -1.08
CA THR A 184 -16.56 2.54 -0.71
C THR A 184 -17.18 3.23 0.50
N TYR A 185 -18.51 3.32 0.49
CA TYR A 185 -19.27 3.67 1.70
C TYR A 185 -19.33 2.46 2.63
N VAL A 186 -19.13 2.70 3.93
CA VAL A 186 -19.14 1.66 4.97
C VAL A 186 -20.56 1.20 5.21
N THR A 187 -20.92 0.02 4.71
CA THR A 187 -22.21 -0.65 4.97
C THR A 187 -22.03 -1.98 5.69
N SER A 188 -20.82 -2.51 5.68
CA SER A 188 -20.39 -3.74 6.34
C SER A 188 -19.01 -3.54 6.97
N ALA A 189 -18.59 -4.46 7.81
CA ALA A 189 -17.25 -4.53 8.37
C ALA A 189 -16.70 -5.95 8.26
N PRO A 190 -15.40 -6.14 7.93
CA PRO A 190 -14.79 -7.44 7.95
C PRO A 190 -14.64 -7.93 9.39
N HIS A 191 -15.08 -9.18 9.63
CA HIS A 191 -14.90 -9.89 10.89
C HIS A 191 -14.13 -11.19 10.67
N PRO A 192 -13.32 -11.64 11.63
CA PRO A 192 -12.74 -12.98 11.64
C PRO A 192 -13.74 -13.99 12.23
N PHE A 193 -13.96 -15.06 11.49
CA PHE A 193 -14.78 -16.19 11.89
C PHE A 193 -13.91 -17.42 12.09
N VAL A 194 -14.16 -18.20 13.11
CA VAL A 194 -13.48 -19.48 13.36
C VAL A 194 -14.39 -20.65 13.04
N ALA A 195 -13.90 -21.55 12.22
CA ALA A 195 -14.58 -22.79 11.87
C ALA A 195 -13.69 -24.02 12.12
N ASP A 196 -14.28 -25.17 12.42
CA ASP A 196 -13.58 -26.45 12.46
C ASP A 196 -13.32 -26.93 11.03
N PHE A 197 -12.18 -27.60 10.83
CA PHE A 197 -11.79 -28.26 9.60
C PHE A 197 -11.50 -29.74 9.88
N ASP A 198 -12.23 -30.62 9.20
CA ASP A 198 -12.11 -32.08 9.37
C ASP A 198 -11.15 -32.77 8.38
N GLY A 199 -10.39 -31.96 7.61
CA GLY A 199 -9.53 -32.41 6.50
C GLY A 199 -10.24 -32.47 5.15
N THR A 200 -11.58 -32.36 5.12
CA THR A 200 -12.39 -32.48 3.90
C THR A 200 -13.28 -31.28 3.69
N THR A 201 -13.95 -30.82 4.74
CA THR A 201 -14.90 -29.71 4.70
C THR A 201 -14.70 -28.76 5.88
N ILE A 202 -15.13 -27.51 5.68
CA ILE A 202 -15.14 -26.48 6.71
C ILE A 202 -16.52 -26.46 7.35
N GLY A 203 -16.56 -26.55 8.68
CA GLY A 203 -17.79 -26.50 9.47
C GLY A 203 -18.42 -25.12 9.56
N ASN A 204 -19.41 -24.99 10.44
CA ASN A 204 -20.05 -23.70 10.69
C ASN A 204 -19.06 -22.72 11.32
N ALA A 205 -18.94 -21.53 10.73
CA ALA A 205 -18.05 -20.48 11.18
C ALA A 205 -18.71 -19.65 12.30
N GLN A 206 -17.95 -19.35 13.34
CA GLN A 206 -18.38 -18.52 14.47
C GLN A 206 -17.64 -17.19 14.43
N ASP A 207 -18.39 -16.08 14.38
CA ASP A 207 -17.86 -14.72 14.44
C ASP A 207 -17.28 -14.45 15.83
N ILE A 208 -15.97 -14.15 15.91
CA ILE A 208 -15.28 -13.86 17.18
C ILE A 208 -15.49 -12.42 17.66
N LEU A 209 -16.00 -11.53 16.79
CA LEU A 209 -16.41 -10.16 17.10
C LEU A 209 -17.93 -9.99 17.12
N LYS A 210 -18.69 -11.09 17.29
CA LYS A 210 -20.16 -11.08 17.21
C LYS A 210 -20.77 -10.00 18.07
N GLY A 211 -21.50 -9.08 17.41
CA GLY A 211 -22.18 -7.96 18.07
C GLY A 211 -21.30 -6.75 18.33
N GLU A 212 -20.01 -6.79 17.98
CA GLU A 212 -19.12 -5.65 18.00
C GLU A 212 -19.18 -4.90 16.65
N PRO A 213 -19.10 -3.55 16.63
CA PRO A 213 -19.16 -2.77 15.40
C PRO A 213 -17.76 -2.51 14.80
N TYR A 214 -16.74 -3.26 15.21
CA TYR A 214 -15.35 -2.97 14.85
C TYR A 214 -14.87 -3.80 13.67
N GLU A 215 -13.93 -3.25 12.94
CA GLU A 215 -13.28 -3.89 11.79
C GLU A 215 -12.08 -4.75 12.23
N CYS A 216 -12.01 -5.95 11.72
CA CYS A 216 -10.82 -6.80 11.80
C CYS A 216 -10.79 -7.78 10.61
N PRO A 217 -9.84 -7.63 9.71
CA PRO A 217 -8.72 -6.66 9.64
C PRO A 217 -9.18 -5.21 9.53
N MET A 218 -8.31 -4.27 9.93
CA MET A 218 -8.61 -2.84 9.85
C MET A 218 -8.61 -2.35 8.40
N MET A 219 -9.67 -1.66 8.02
CA MET A 219 -9.78 -1.06 6.70
C MET A 219 -9.01 0.28 6.59
N PRO A 220 -8.60 0.72 5.37
CA PRO A 220 -8.84 0.06 4.08
C PRO A 220 -7.79 -0.97 3.66
N PHE A 221 -6.65 -1.10 4.33
CA PHE A 221 -5.50 -1.86 3.83
C PHE A 221 -5.09 -3.07 4.67
N GLY A 222 -5.73 -3.31 5.80
CA GLY A 222 -5.46 -4.49 6.63
C GLY A 222 -5.92 -5.79 5.98
N GLY A 223 -5.16 -6.86 6.19
CA GLY A 223 -5.40 -8.19 5.68
C GLY A 223 -5.15 -9.27 6.74
N ILE A 224 -4.98 -10.51 6.29
CA ILE A 224 -4.79 -11.68 7.15
C ILE A 224 -3.51 -11.59 8.01
N GLU A 225 -2.54 -10.75 7.65
CA GLU A 225 -1.34 -10.48 8.44
C GLU A 225 -1.66 -9.83 9.80
N GLN A 226 -2.86 -9.28 9.95
CA GLN A 226 -3.34 -8.72 11.22
C GLN A 226 -3.87 -9.77 12.19
N LEU A 227 -3.82 -11.06 11.81
CA LEU A 227 -4.24 -12.18 12.64
C LEU A 227 -3.14 -13.25 12.72
N ALA A 228 -3.01 -13.89 13.88
CA ALA A 228 -2.06 -14.98 14.08
C ALA A 228 -2.60 -16.03 15.06
N TRP A 229 -2.45 -17.32 14.70
CA TRP A 229 -2.66 -18.43 15.63
C TRP A 229 -1.48 -18.58 16.59
N SER A 230 -1.78 -18.92 17.85
CA SER A 230 -0.74 -19.43 18.75
C SER A 230 -0.21 -20.78 18.26
N PRO A 231 1.08 -21.12 18.50
CA PRO A 231 1.66 -22.39 18.05
C PRO A 231 0.94 -23.64 18.55
N ASP A 232 0.22 -23.55 19.65
CA ASP A 232 -0.59 -24.65 20.23
C ASP A 232 -2.03 -24.68 19.71
N SER A 233 -2.38 -23.80 18.75
CA SER A 233 -3.70 -23.70 18.11
C SER A 233 -4.86 -23.34 19.05
N LYS A 234 -4.59 -22.77 20.23
CA LYS A 234 -5.63 -22.48 21.23
C LYS A 234 -6.06 -21.02 21.28
N SER A 235 -5.22 -20.13 20.78
CA SER A 235 -5.50 -18.70 20.83
C SER A 235 -5.27 -18.04 19.48
N ILE A 236 -5.96 -16.91 19.28
CA ILE A 236 -5.80 -16.06 18.10
C ILE A 236 -5.44 -14.67 18.60
N ALA A 237 -4.29 -14.17 18.15
CA ALA A 237 -3.96 -12.75 18.28
C ALA A 237 -4.49 -11.98 17.06
N TYR A 238 -5.11 -10.84 17.29
CA TYR A 238 -5.63 -10.01 16.20
C TYR A 238 -5.48 -8.52 16.49
N THR A 239 -5.30 -7.74 15.42
CA THR A 239 -5.28 -6.29 15.46
C THR A 239 -6.70 -5.74 15.37
N CYS A 240 -7.06 -4.78 16.22
CA CYS A 240 -8.34 -4.08 16.11
C CYS A 240 -8.26 -2.67 16.71
N ARG A 241 -8.88 -1.69 16.03
CA ARG A 241 -9.11 -0.36 16.60
C ARG A 241 -10.55 -0.31 17.12
N LYS A 242 -10.74 -0.59 18.43
CA LYS A 242 -12.05 -0.65 19.08
C LYS A 242 -12.61 0.75 19.37
N LYS A 243 -12.80 1.51 18.28
CA LYS A 243 -13.41 2.85 18.28
C LYS A 243 -14.45 2.92 17.17
N VAL A 244 -15.37 3.87 17.24
CA VAL A 244 -16.40 4.10 16.21
C VAL A 244 -16.61 5.60 15.99
N GLY A 245 -17.20 5.96 14.86
CA GLY A 245 -17.61 7.32 14.54
C GLY A 245 -16.48 8.33 14.66
N LYS A 246 -16.77 9.44 15.34
CA LYS A 246 -15.81 10.54 15.54
C LYS A 246 -14.51 10.07 16.22
N ASP A 247 -14.59 9.17 17.20
CA ASP A 247 -13.39 8.73 17.94
C ASP A 247 -12.50 7.85 17.08
N TYR A 248 -13.08 7.08 16.14
CA TYR A 248 -12.33 6.36 15.10
C TYR A 248 -11.68 7.34 14.11
N ALA A 249 -12.42 8.36 13.68
CA ALA A 249 -12.01 9.25 12.60
C ALA A 249 -10.70 10.01 12.86
N ILE A 250 -10.38 10.29 14.12
CA ILE A 250 -9.21 11.10 14.49
C ILE A 250 -8.07 10.28 15.11
N SER A 251 -8.23 8.97 15.30
CA SER A 251 -7.31 8.15 16.09
C SER A 251 -6.68 7.04 15.25
N THR A 252 -5.39 6.76 15.49
CA THR A 252 -4.68 5.59 14.98
C THR A 252 -4.51 4.50 16.05
N ASP A 253 -5.12 4.67 17.23
CA ASP A 253 -4.96 3.81 18.39
C ASP A 253 -5.62 2.44 18.20
N SER A 254 -4.88 1.51 17.60
CA SER A 254 -5.22 0.09 17.52
C SER A 254 -4.42 -0.73 18.52
N ASP A 255 -4.99 -1.83 18.96
CA ASP A 255 -4.38 -2.74 19.94
C ASP A 255 -4.31 -4.18 19.42
N ILE A 256 -3.45 -4.98 20.02
CA ILE A 256 -3.41 -6.42 19.84
C ILE A 256 -4.27 -7.09 20.91
N PHE A 257 -5.24 -7.85 20.43
CA PHE A 257 -6.15 -8.63 21.29
C PHE A 257 -5.81 -10.12 21.17
N LEU A 258 -5.90 -10.83 22.29
CA LEU A 258 -5.73 -12.28 22.38
C LEU A 258 -7.07 -12.95 22.68
N TYR A 259 -7.59 -13.70 21.73
CA TYR A 259 -8.83 -14.47 21.84
C TYR A 259 -8.51 -15.92 22.19
N ASP A 260 -9.13 -16.47 23.24
CA ASP A 260 -9.07 -17.87 23.62
C ASP A 260 -10.21 -18.65 22.95
N THR A 261 -9.86 -19.65 22.12
CA THR A 261 -10.86 -20.37 21.32
C THR A 261 -11.73 -21.32 22.13
N ALA A 262 -11.34 -21.69 23.34
CA ALA A 262 -12.10 -22.59 24.20
C ALA A 262 -13.13 -21.85 25.06
N THR A 263 -12.77 -20.66 25.54
CA THR A 263 -13.61 -19.87 26.45
C THR A 263 -14.36 -18.74 25.76
N GLY A 264 -13.90 -18.31 24.57
CA GLY A 264 -14.40 -17.12 23.88
C GLY A 264 -13.98 -15.79 24.54
N SER A 265 -13.05 -15.83 25.50
CA SER A 265 -12.61 -14.63 26.20
C SER A 265 -11.53 -13.89 25.40
N THR A 266 -11.55 -12.55 25.47
CA THR A 266 -10.60 -11.67 24.81
C THR A 266 -9.82 -10.83 25.83
N THR A 267 -8.50 -10.72 25.65
CA THR A 267 -7.61 -9.88 26.49
C THR A 267 -6.87 -8.89 25.60
N ASN A 268 -6.80 -7.63 26.01
CA ASN A 268 -5.96 -6.63 25.38
C ASN A 268 -4.51 -6.79 25.86
N LEU A 269 -3.55 -6.97 24.92
CA LEU A 269 -2.13 -7.14 25.26
C LEU A 269 -1.36 -5.81 25.33
N CYS A 270 -1.93 -4.74 24.77
CA CYS A 270 -1.29 -3.43 24.69
C CYS A 270 -1.58 -2.58 25.93
N LYS A 271 -2.76 -2.76 26.55
CA LYS A 271 -3.24 -1.94 27.67
C LYS A 271 -3.75 -2.79 28.83
N PRO A 272 -3.58 -2.34 30.08
CA PRO A 272 -4.14 -3.05 31.24
C PRO A 272 -5.67 -2.95 31.27
N ALA A 273 -6.33 -3.91 31.91
CA ALA A 273 -7.80 -4.00 31.97
C ALA A 273 -8.49 -2.76 32.56
N ASN A 274 -7.78 -2.00 33.40
CA ASN A 274 -8.27 -0.77 34.01
C ASN A 274 -7.84 0.50 33.28
N TYR A 275 -7.28 0.38 32.09
CA TYR A 275 -6.88 1.51 31.27
C TYR A 275 -8.09 2.39 30.95
N LYS A 276 -7.89 3.69 31.09
CA LYS A 276 -8.89 4.69 30.70
C LYS A 276 -8.29 5.56 29.61
N ALA A 277 -8.90 5.52 28.44
CA ALA A 277 -8.51 6.40 27.36
C ALA A 277 -8.64 7.87 27.77
N PRO A 278 -7.68 8.73 27.43
CA PRO A 278 -7.80 10.16 27.66
C PRO A 278 -8.97 10.75 26.87
N THR A 279 -9.59 11.80 27.39
CA THR A 279 -10.57 12.59 26.64
C THR A 279 -9.82 13.52 25.69
N VAL A 280 -10.21 13.52 24.42
CA VAL A 280 -9.61 14.36 23.39
C VAL A 280 -10.64 15.31 22.77
N GLU A 281 -10.16 16.47 22.33
CA GLU A 281 -10.94 17.41 21.51
C GLU A 281 -10.73 17.03 20.03
N ALA A 282 -11.77 16.54 19.36
CA ALA A 282 -11.66 16.00 17.99
C ALA A 282 -11.27 17.05 16.93
N ASP A 283 -11.64 18.31 17.15
CA ASP A 283 -11.32 19.42 16.23
C ASP A 283 -10.00 20.14 16.59
N ARG A 284 -9.25 19.60 17.56
CA ARG A 284 -7.90 20.03 17.92
C ARG A 284 -6.90 18.95 17.53
N SER A 285 -5.76 19.33 16.96
CA SER A 285 -4.72 18.38 16.59
C SER A 285 -4.29 17.52 17.76
N LEU A 286 -4.22 16.21 17.58
CA LEU A 286 -3.70 15.28 18.58
C LEU A 286 -2.23 15.55 18.90
N LYS A 287 -1.45 16.09 17.95
CA LYS A 287 -0.09 16.55 18.14
C LYS A 287 0.02 17.59 19.25
N ASP A 288 -0.99 18.47 19.39
CA ASP A 288 -1.00 19.56 20.36
C ASP A 288 -1.67 19.18 21.69
N GLN A 289 -2.12 17.95 21.84
CA GLN A 289 -2.78 17.45 23.06
C GLN A 289 -1.83 16.53 23.83
N ALA A 290 -1.82 16.66 25.15
CA ALA A 290 -0.98 15.84 26.03
C ALA A 290 -1.62 14.45 26.27
N ILE A 291 -1.86 13.70 25.20
CA ILE A 291 -2.45 12.36 25.26
C ILE A 291 -1.42 11.24 25.32
N ASN A 292 -0.22 11.48 24.81
CA ASN A 292 0.87 10.53 24.83
C ASN A 292 1.66 10.69 26.14
N HIS A 293 1.68 9.66 26.96
CA HIS A 293 2.43 9.66 28.23
C HIS A 293 3.72 8.85 28.05
N PRO A 294 4.89 9.49 27.85
CA PRO A 294 6.13 8.79 27.52
C PRO A 294 6.62 7.78 28.57
N ASN A 295 6.05 7.82 29.77
CA ASN A 295 6.41 6.92 30.86
C ASN A 295 5.38 5.78 31.10
N THR A 296 4.39 5.63 30.25
CA THR A 296 3.44 4.50 30.31
C THR A 296 3.74 3.55 29.17
N ASP A 297 3.65 2.25 29.46
CA ASP A 297 3.82 1.18 28.48
C ASP A 297 2.53 0.96 27.65
N CYS A 298 1.77 2.02 27.45
CA CYS A 298 0.51 2.05 26.73
C CYS A 298 0.66 3.02 25.55
N ASN A 299 1.25 2.56 24.45
CA ASN A 299 1.30 3.32 23.20
C ASN A 299 -0.12 3.54 22.69
N MET A 300 -0.32 4.65 22.03
CA MET A 300 -1.62 5.06 21.49
C MET A 300 -1.60 5.22 19.96
N GLY A 301 -0.48 4.88 19.31
CA GLY A 301 -0.39 4.75 17.85
C GLY A 301 -0.86 3.37 17.39
N TYR A 302 -0.57 3.05 16.14
CA TYR A 302 -0.86 1.71 15.61
C TYR A 302 -0.05 0.62 16.30
N ASP A 303 -0.74 -0.39 16.86
CA ASP A 303 -0.21 -1.70 17.20
C ASP A 303 -0.82 -2.72 16.23
N GLN A 304 0.00 -3.36 15.37
CA GLN A 304 -0.48 -4.15 14.22
C GLN A 304 0.37 -5.41 13.96
N ASN A 305 -0.21 -6.35 13.19
CA ASN A 305 0.49 -7.50 12.62
C ASN A 305 1.15 -8.40 13.68
N PRO A 306 0.37 -8.97 14.62
CA PRO A 306 0.91 -9.80 15.68
C PRO A 306 1.47 -11.11 15.15
N GLN A 307 2.61 -11.56 15.69
CA GLN A 307 3.18 -12.87 15.39
C GLN A 307 3.72 -13.54 16.67
N PHE A 308 3.28 -14.76 16.92
CA PHE A 308 3.86 -15.56 18.00
C PHE A 308 5.25 -16.04 17.63
N SER A 309 6.14 -16.12 18.64
CA SER A 309 7.39 -16.87 18.48
C SER A 309 7.11 -18.37 18.30
N PRO A 310 7.95 -19.12 17.56
CA PRO A 310 7.75 -20.56 17.35
C PRO A 310 7.61 -21.39 18.63
N ASP A 311 8.23 -20.97 19.73
CA ASP A 311 8.13 -21.65 21.04
C ASP A 311 6.90 -21.22 21.89
N GLY A 312 6.09 -20.27 21.36
CA GLY A 312 4.89 -19.76 22.02
C GLY A 312 5.16 -18.91 23.27
N ARG A 313 6.40 -18.55 23.55
CA ARG A 313 6.75 -17.74 24.73
C ARG A 313 6.51 -16.25 24.50
N TYR A 314 6.76 -15.79 23.30
CA TYR A 314 6.68 -14.37 22.95
C TYR A 314 5.61 -14.12 21.90
N ILE A 315 5.10 -12.90 21.90
CA ILE A 315 4.37 -12.34 20.77
C ILE A 315 5.03 -11.02 20.39
N ALA A 316 5.20 -10.77 19.10
CA ALA A 316 5.73 -9.53 18.56
C ALA A 316 4.70 -8.85 17.67
N TRP A 317 4.75 -7.52 17.58
CA TRP A 317 3.93 -6.72 16.67
C TRP A 317 4.63 -5.44 16.26
N SER A 318 4.17 -4.84 15.17
CA SER A 318 4.55 -3.49 14.73
C SER A 318 3.87 -2.45 15.61
N SER A 319 4.62 -1.53 16.19
CA SER A 319 4.12 -0.56 17.17
C SER A 319 4.57 0.85 16.86
N MET A 320 3.62 1.78 16.77
CA MET A 320 3.84 3.22 16.74
C MET A 320 3.51 3.84 18.09
N GLU A 321 4.12 4.97 18.40
CA GLU A 321 4.03 5.55 19.75
C GLU A 321 2.84 6.50 19.90
N ARG A 322 2.56 7.32 18.87
CA ARG A 322 1.71 8.50 18.96
C ARG A 322 0.36 8.31 18.28
N ASP A 323 -0.74 8.62 18.98
CA ASP A 323 -2.09 8.58 18.40
C ASP A 323 -2.28 9.66 17.34
N GLY A 324 -2.91 9.29 16.22
CA GLY A 324 -3.21 10.17 15.10
C GLY A 324 -2.03 10.40 14.14
N TYR A 325 -0.81 10.02 14.49
CA TYR A 325 0.36 10.16 13.64
C TYR A 325 0.59 8.89 12.80
N GLU A 326 -0.05 8.80 11.66
CA GLU A 326 0.04 7.64 10.77
C GLU A 326 1.46 7.36 10.26
N SER A 327 2.27 8.38 10.15
CA SER A 327 3.65 8.27 9.66
C SER A 327 4.69 8.19 10.79
N ASP A 328 4.28 7.90 12.02
CA ASP A 328 5.19 7.68 13.13
C ASP A 328 6.13 6.49 12.87
N ARG A 329 7.26 6.49 13.53
CA ARG A 329 8.24 5.40 13.40
C ARG A 329 7.67 4.08 13.90
N THR A 330 7.54 3.11 13.00
CA THR A 330 7.15 1.75 13.35
C THR A 330 8.32 1.01 13.99
N ARG A 331 8.12 0.54 15.22
CA ARG A 331 9.08 -0.28 15.98
C ARG A 331 8.54 -1.70 16.15
N LEU A 332 9.39 -2.67 16.42
CA LEU A 332 8.98 -4.00 16.85
C LEU A 332 8.88 -4.06 18.37
N CYS A 333 7.67 -4.26 18.88
CA CYS A 333 7.39 -4.58 20.26
C CYS A 333 7.37 -6.10 20.43
N VAL A 334 8.06 -6.62 21.45
CA VAL A 334 8.06 -8.03 21.84
C VAL A 334 7.56 -8.15 23.29
N LEU A 335 6.47 -8.87 23.48
CA LEU A 335 5.88 -9.19 24.78
C LEU A 335 6.29 -10.61 25.19
N ASP A 336 6.92 -10.76 26.34
CA ASP A 336 7.10 -12.07 26.99
C ASP A 336 5.80 -12.45 27.73
N LEU A 337 5.09 -13.43 27.23
CA LEU A 337 3.77 -13.86 27.75
C LEU A 337 3.84 -14.46 29.18
N ARG A 338 5.04 -14.84 29.65
CA ARG A 338 5.22 -15.35 31.02
C ARG A 338 5.43 -14.24 32.05
N SER A 339 6.21 -13.23 31.69
CA SER A 339 6.56 -12.13 32.59
C SER A 339 5.72 -10.88 32.37
N ASN A 340 4.92 -10.85 31.32
CA ASN A 340 4.15 -9.68 30.84
C ASN A 340 5.03 -8.43 30.59
N LYS A 341 6.29 -8.65 30.18
CA LYS A 341 7.25 -7.58 29.91
C LYS A 341 7.32 -7.28 28.42
N LYS A 342 7.11 -6.03 28.04
CA LYS A 342 7.33 -5.52 26.69
C LYS A 342 8.77 -5.04 26.48
N THR A 343 9.30 -5.22 25.28
CA THR A 343 10.62 -4.73 24.86
C THR A 343 10.56 -4.28 23.41
N TYR A 344 11.00 -3.06 23.12
CA TYR A 344 11.09 -2.53 21.75
C TYR A 344 12.45 -2.88 21.14
N VAL A 345 12.49 -3.97 20.36
CA VAL A 345 13.74 -4.55 19.88
C VAL A 345 14.35 -3.85 18.66
N THR A 346 13.69 -2.83 18.12
CA THR A 346 14.21 -2.00 17.03
C THR A 346 14.34 -0.52 17.42
N GLU A 347 14.38 -0.21 18.72
CA GLU A 347 14.47 1.17 19.23
C GLU A 347 15.69 1.94 18.66
N LYS A 348 16.80 1.24 18.40
CA LYS A 348 18.03 1.80 17.84
C LYS A 348 18.07 1.86 16.33
N PHE A 349 17.06 1.38 15.64
CA PHE A 349 16.95 1.48 14.20
C PHE A 349 16.30 2.82 13.84
N GLU A 350 17.02 3.67 13.13
CA GLU A 350 16.65 5.09 12.91
C GLU A 350 15.54 5.27 11.84
N SER A 351 14.95 4.18 11.36
CA SER A 351 13.83 4.20 10.42
C SER A 351 12.71 3.27 10.89
N GLY A 352 11.60 3.24 10.17
CA GLY A 352 10.48 2.33 10.42
C GLY A 352 10.76 0.90 9.95
N VAL A 353 10.12 -0.06 10.61
CA VAL A 353 10.05 -1.45 10.21
C VAL A 353 8.81 -1.64 9.32
N ASN A 354 8.96 -2.28 8.16
CA ASN A 354 7.83 -2.56 7.26
C ASN A 354 7.21 -3.92 7.58
N GLU A 355 8.01 -4.99 7.52
CA GLU A 355 7.58 -6.37 7.72
C GLU A 355 8.59 -7.09 8.62
N PHE A 356 8.14 -8.15 9.28
CA PHE A 356 9.03 -8.96 10.11
C PHE A 356 8.60 -10.43 10.18
N CYS A 357 9.51 -11.29 10.59
CA CYS A 357 9.23 -12.67 10.98
C CYS A 357 10.22 -13.16 12.05
N TRP A 358 9.78 -14.14 12.86
CA TRP A 358 10.62 -14.75 13.87
C TRP A 358 11.67 -15.71 13.28
N SER A 359 12.85 -15.78 13.91
CA SER A 359 13.76 -16.90 13.69
C SER A 359 13.19 -18.19 14.27
N LYS A 360 13.55 -19.33 13.67
CA LYS A 360 13.03 -20.65 14.08
C LYS A 360 13.32 -20.99 15.56
N ASP A 361 14.40 -20.48 16.11
CA ASP A 361 14.81 -20.70 17.51
C ASP A 361 14.22 -19.68 18.49
N SER A 362 13.33 -18.80 18.05
CA SER A 362 12.67 -17.78 18.86
C SER A 362 13.61 -16.75 19.53
N LYS A 363 14.86 -16.61 19.05
CA LYS A 363 15.87 -15.73 19.69
C LYS A 363 16.08 -14.43 18.94
N SER A 364 15.61 -14.31 17.73
CA SER A 364 15.74 -13.11 16.89
C SER A 364 14.58 -12.94 15.95
N LEU A 365 14.49 -11.77 15.36
CA LEU A 365 13.53 -11.44 14.31
C LEU A 365 14.29 -10.95 13.08
N TYR A 366 13.76 -11.29 11.90
CA TYR A 366 14.15 -10.69 10.64
C TYR A 366 13.13 -9.64 10.27
N PHE A 367 13.57 -8.50 9.73
CA PHE A 367 12.68 -7.43 9.34
C PHE A 367 13.22 -6.68 8.13
N THR A 368 12.32 -5.99 7.41
CA THR A 368 12.67 -5.05 6.36
C THR A 368 12.50 -3.61 6.85
N GLY A 369 13.37 -2.73 6.37
CA GLY A 369 13.30 -1.31 6.67
C GLY A 369 13.99 -0.48 5.60
N VAL A 370 13.47 0.71 5.34
CA VAL A 370 14.03 1.65 4.38
C VAL A 370 15.18 2.45 5.00
N TRP A 371 16.30 2.55 4.28
CA TRP A 371 17.40 3.43 4.63
C TRP A 371 18.05 3.98 3.36
N HIS A 372 18.14 5.30 3.24
CA HIS A 372 18.66 6.01 2.08
C HIS A 372 18.06 5.48 0.74
N GLY A 373 16.73 5.44 0.66
CA GLY A 373 15.99 5.06 -0.54
C GLY A 373 16.17 3.60 -0.99
N LYS A 374 16.52 2.70 -0.09
CA LYS A 374 16.67 1.25 -0.30
C LYS A 374 16.04 0.50 0.86
N THR A 375 15.22 -0.49 0.57
CA THR A 375 14.60 -1.35 1.59
C THR A 375 15.38 -2.65 1.70
N ASN A 376 16.14 -2.80 2.78
CA ASN A 376 16.98 -3.97 3.00
C ASN A 376 16.46 -4.85 4.13
N ILE A 377 17.00 -6.08 4.22
CA ILE A 377 16.69 -7.08 5.26
C ILE A 377 17.68 -6.94 6.41
N TYR A 378 17.14 -6.90 7.60
CA TYR A 378 17.90 -6.82 8.87
C TYR A 378 17.53 -7.99 9.78
N GLN A 379 18.41 -8.26 10.75
CA GLN A 379 18.16 -9.16 11.87
C GLN A 379 18.34 -8.40 13.17
N THR A 380 17.40 -8.55 14.12
CA THR A 380 17.54 -8.06 15.51
C THR A 380 17.39 -9.20 16.48
N ASN A 381 18.07 -9.13 17.64
CA ASN A 381 17.86 -10.04 18.75
C ASN A 381 16.93 -9.42 19.81
N LEU A 382 16.56 -10.20 20.83
CA LEU A 382 15.67 -9.75 21.91
C LEU A 382 16.29 -8.65 22.82
N LYS A 383 17.58 -8.29 22.63
CA LYS A 383 18.24 -7.17 23.32
C LYS A 383 18.26 -5.89 22.46
N GLY A 384 17.74 -5.93 21.24
CA GLY A 384 17.72 -4.79 20.31
C GLY A 384 19.06 -4.56 19.58
N GLU A 385 19.94 -5.56 19.54
CA GLU A 385 21.14 -5.51 18.70
C GLU A 385 20.76 -5.97 17.29
N HIS A 386 20.94 -5.10 16.31
CA HIS A 386 20.56 -5.37 14.92
C HIS A 386 21.74 -5.28 13.95
N LYS A 387 21.61 -5.98 12.82
CA LYS A 387 22.57 -5.95 11.71
C LYS A 387 21.84 -6.09 10.37
N ALA A 388 22.38 -5.47 9.33
CA ALA A 388 21.92 -5.69 7.96
C ALA A 388 22.34 -7.08 7.46
N LEU A 389 21.45 -7.76 6.76
CA LEU A 389 21.68 -9.01 6.03
C LEU A 389 21.86 -8.79 4.54
N THR A 390 21.28 -7.72 4.00
CA THR A 390 21.45 -7.26 2.62
C THR A 390 21.88 -5.80 2.61
N ALA A 391 22.51 -5.36 1.51
CA ALA A 391 22.95 -3.99 1.28
C ALA A 391 22.84 -3.61 -0.20
N ASP A 392 21.92 -4.21 -0.90
CA ASP A 392 21.71 -4.03 -2.33
C ASP A 392 21.02 -2.69 -2.63
N VAL A 393 21.18 -2.20 -3.86
CA VAL A 393 20.33 -1.15 -4.42
C VAL A 393 19.05 -1.81 -4.92
N ALA A 394 18.14 -2.08 -4.01
CA ALA A 394 16.90 -2.82 -4.25
C ALA A 394 15.92 -2.60 -3.10
N ASP A 395 14.66 -3.01 -3.30
CA ASP A 395 13.67 -3.16 -2.26
C ASP A 395 13.33 -4.63 -2.04
N TYR A 396 13.41 -5.06 -0.78
CA TYR A 396 13.06 -6.40 -0.34
C TYR A 396 11.74 -6.41 0.44
N ALA A 397 10.95 -7.47 0.24
CA ALA A 397 9.78 -7.79 1.06
C ALA A 397 9.87 -9.24 1.53
N LEU A 398 9.49 -9.52 2.79
CA LEU A 398 9.62 -10.86 3.38
C LEU A 398 8.49 -11.79 2.90
N LEU A 399 8.83 -13.04 2.62
CA LEU A 399 7.88 -14.11 2.30
C LEU A 399 7.87 -15.22 3.37
N GLY A 400 8.90 -15.29 4.21
CA GLY A 400 9.00 -16.22 5.33
C GLY A 400 10.24 -17.10 5.31
N LEU A 401 10.38 -17.93 6.34
CA LEU A 401 11.50 -18.84 6.50
C LEU A 401 11.25 -20.20 5.85
N SER A 402 12.35 -20.86 5.47
CA SER A 402 12.31 -22.29 5.17
C SER A 402 11.95 -23.09 6.44
N PRO A 403 11.32 -24.27 6.30
CA PRO A 403 10.94 -25.12 7.45
C PRO A 403 12.11 -25.50 8.37
N ASP A 404 13.33 -25.57 7.84
CA ASP A 404 14.55 -25.83 8.63
C ASP A 404 15.16 -24.57 9.25
N GLY A 405 14.65 -23.37 8.90
CA GLY A 405 15.09 -22.08 9.42
C GLY A 405 16.43 -21.60 8.86
N LYS A 406 16.96 -22.22 7.79
CA LYS A 406 18.28 -21.88 7.23
C LYS A 406 18.22 -20.87 6.10
N ASN A 407 17.05 -20.65 5.52
CA ASN A 407 16.84 -19.77 4.39
C ASN A 407 15.67 -18.81 4.68
N LEU A 408 15.81 -17.57 4.24
CA LEU A 408 14.75 -16.57 4.21
C LEU A 408 14.32 -16.38 2.77
N TYR A 409 13.03 -16.57 2.48
CA TYR A 409 12.44 -16.24 1.19
C TYR A 409 11.97 -14.80 1.21
N CYS A 410 12.19 -14.11 0.10
CA CYS A 410 11.82 -12.70 -0.05
C CYS A 410 11.45 -12.40 -1.51
N LYS A 411 10.67 -11.36 -1.72
CA LYS A 411 10.59 -10.68 -3.01
C LYS A 411 11.71 -9.64 -3.08
N ARG A 412 12.18 -9.38 -4.29
CA ARG A 412 13.14 -8.31 -4.57
C ARG A 412 12.74 -7.61 -5.85
N GLN A 413 12.72 -6.29 -5.79
CA GLN A 413 12.48 -5.41 -6.92
C GLN A 413 13.52 -4.27 -6.96
N SER A 414 13.55 -3.56 -8.08
CA SER A 414 14.28 -2.30 -8.21
C SER A 414 13.55 -1.39 -9.20
N MET A 415 14.00 -0.13 -9.33
CA MET A 415 13.46 0.77 -10.35
C MET A 415 13.60 0.23 -11.78
N SER A 416 14.38 -0.85 -11.99
CA SER A 416 14.59 -1.50 -13.30
C SER A 416 14.06 -2.94 -13.36
N SER A 417 13.41 -3.44 -12.34
CA SER A 417 12.83 -4.79 -12.34
C SER A 417 11.66 -4.91 -11.37
N ALA A 418 10.57 -5.52 -11.82
CA ALA A 418 9.45 -5.90 -10.98
C ALA A 418 9.84 -7.02 -9.99
N ASP A 419 8.95 -7.30 -9.04
CA ASP A 419 9.14 -8.36 -8.04
C ASP A 419 9.47 -9.71 -8.68
N GLU A 420 10.54 -10.32 -8.18
CA GLU A 420 10.87 -11.73 -8.37
C GLU A 420 11.13 -12.37 -6.99
N VAL A 421 10.93 -13.68 -6.89
CA VAL A 421 11.20 -14.41 -5.65
C VAL A 421 12.69 -14.72 -5.55
N PHE A 422 13.25 -14.44 -4.38
CA PHE A 422 14.64 -14.72 -4.03
C PHE A 422 14.71 -15.58 -2.75
N VAL A 423 15.82 -16.26 -2.59
CA VAL A 423 16.21 -16.94 -1.34
C VAL A 423 17.49 -16.31 -0.80
N LEU A 424 17.48 -15.96 0.49
CA LEU A 424 18.66 -15.50 1.23
C LEU A 424 19.07 -16.59 2.22
N PRO A 425 20.17 -17.33 1.96
CA PRO A 425 20.73 -18.27 2.94
C PRO A 425 21.17 -17.53 4.21
N LEU A 426 20.73 -17.97 5.37
CA LEU A 426 21.03 -17.34 6.67
C LEU A 426 22.40 -17.78 7.21
N LYS A 427 23.44 -17.60 6.40
CA LYS A 427 24.83 -17.84 6.74
C LYS A 427 25.66 -16.59 6.48
N LYS A 428 26.82 -16.50 7.09
CA LYS A 428 27.72 -15.35 6.95
C LYS A 428 28.04 -15.07 5.47
N GLU A 429 27.94 -13.79 5.08
CA GLU A 429 28.29 -13.27 3.75
C GLU A 429 27.48 -13.88 2.58
N ALA A 430 26.32 -14.46 2.87
CA ALA A 430 25.44 -14.97 1.83
C ALA A 430 24.79 -13.83 1.07
N LYS A 431 24.57 -14.03 -0.23
CA LYS A 431 23.82 -13.13 -1.09
C LYS A 431 22.47 -13.77 -1.44
N ALA A 432 21.48 -12.93 -1.64
CA ALA A 432 20.18 -13.36 -2.15
C ALA A 432 20.34 -13.95 -3.57
N GLN A 433 19.66 -15.06 -3.83
CA GLN A 433 19.67 -15.78 -5.11
C GLN A 433 18.28 -15.79 -5.69
N GLN A 434 18.16 -15.45 -6.98
CA GLN A 434 16.88 -15.41 -7.67
C GLN A 434 16.35 -16.82 -7.95
N LEU A 435 15.05 -17.03 -7.67
CA LEU A 435 14.35 -18.30 -7.86
C LEU A 435 13.37 -18.26 -9.04
N THR A 436 12.73 -17.12 -9.27
CA THR A 436 11.75 -16.95 -10.36
C THR A 436 12.29 -16.00 -11.45
N GLN A 437 11.77 -16.14 -12.65
CA GLN A 437 12.08 -15.31 -13.80
C GLN A 437 10.80 -15.01 -14.58
N GLU A 438 9.80 -14.46 -13.85
CA GLU A 438 8.45 -14.26 -14.41
C GLU A 438 8.48 -13.33 -15.61
N ASN A 439 9.18 -12.22 -15.47
CA ASN A 439 9.22 -11.15 -16.47
C ASN A 439 10.50 -11.16 -17.34
N LYS A 440 11.22 -12.29 -17.39
CA LYS A 440 12.48 -12.42 -18.16
C LYS A 440 12.34 -12.01 -19.63
N TYR A 441 11.20 -12.33 -20.25
CA TYR A 441 10.94 -11.93 -21.65
C TYR A 441 11.12 -10.43 -21.86
N PHE A 442 10.61 -9.61 -20.95
CA PHE A 442 10.70 -8.16 -21.06
C PHE A 442 12.12 -7.68 -20.80
N TYR A 443 12.81 -8.25 -19.80
CA TYR A 443 14.21 -7.86 -19.49
C TYR A 443 15.20 -8.24 -20.58
N ASP A 444 14.93 -9.31 -21.32
CA ASP A 444 15.78 -9.74 -22.44
C ASP A 444 15.57 -8.88 -23.71
N ASN A 445 14.43 -8.21 -23.85
CA ASN A 445 14.03 -7.52 -25.07
C ASN A 445 13.84 -6.00 -24.92
N LEU A 446 13.89 -5.46 -23.70
CA LEU A 446 13.79 -4.04 -23.44
C LEU A 446 15.11 -3.49 -22.89
N THR A 447 15.44 -2.28 -23.31
CA THR A 447 16.54 -1.51 -22.75
C THR A 447 16.02 -0.54 -21.71
N PHE A 448 16.49 -0.68 -20.46
CA PHE A 448 16.12 0.20 -19.36
C PHE A 448 17.15 1.34 -19.22
N GLY A 449 16.66 2.48 -18.76
CA GLY A 449 17.50 3.62 -18.43
C GLY A 449 18.35 3.34 -17.17
N LYS A 450 19.55 3.89 -17.13
CA LYS A 450 20.42 3.84 -15.95
C LYS A 450 19.76 4.58 -14.80
N VAL A 451 19.81 4.00 -13.60
CA VAL A 451 19.38 4.63 -12.34
C VAL A 451 20.61 4.99 -11.54
N GLU A 452 20.68 6.21 -11.05
CA GLU A 452 21.83 6.76 -10.33
C GLU A 452 21.41 7.48 -9.07
N GLU A 453 22.19 7.35 -7.97
CA GLU A 453 22.09 8.19 -6.79
C GLU A 453 22.72 9.57 -7.06
N ARG A 454 22.01 10.63 -6.64
CA ARG A 454 22.51 12.00 -6.67
C ARG A 454 22.19 12.68 -5.34
N TRP A 455 23.21 13.09 -4.62
CA TRP A 455 23.05 13.84 -3.38
C TRP A 455 23.09 15.34 -3.67
N VAL A 456 22.03 16.03 -3.29
CA VAL A 456 21.82 17.45 -3.59
C VAL A 456 21.78 18.24 -2.28
N LYS A 457 22.48 19.38 -2.24
CA LYS A 457 22.40 20.29 -1.11
C LYS A 457 21.09 21.04 -1.07
N THR A 458 20.43 20.99 0.07
CA THR A 458 19.23 21.78 0.36
C THR A 458 19.58 23.22 0.72
N VAL A 459 18.57 24.09 0.74
CA VAL A 459 18.76 25.54 1.03
C VAL A 459 19.29 25.81 2.44
N ASP A 460 19.07 24.90 3.39
CA ASP A 460 19.56 24.97 4.78
C ASP A 460 20.86 24.18 5.01
N GLY A 461 21.47 23.67 3.92
CA GLY A 461 22.78 23.03 3.95
C GLY A 461 22.79 21.54 4.31
N LYS A 462 21.62 20.92 4.48
CA LYS A 462 21.48 19.46 4.56
C LYS A 462 21.68 18.85 3.17
N GLU A 463 21.63 17.52 3.07
CA GLU A 463 21.72 16.79 1.80
C GLU A 463 20.50 15.89 1.63
N GLU A 464 19.91 15.90 0.42
CA GLU A 464 18.83 15.00 0.03
C GLU A 464 19.31 14.02 -1.03
N LEU A 465 18.87 12.76 -0.91
CA LEU A 465 19.07 11.75 -1.95
C LEU A 465 18.02 11.92 -3.06
N CYS A 466 18.49 12.08 -4.28
CA CYS A 466 17.65 12.04 -5.48
C CYS A 466 18.01 10.80 -6.30
N TRP A 467 17.01 10.06 -6.77
CA TRP A 467 17.23 9.10 -7.84
C TRP A 467 17.14 9.80 -9.18
N VAL A 468 18.11 9.54 -10.07
CA VAL A 468 18.12 10.06 -11.44
C VAL A 468 17.99 8.88 -12.39
N ILE A 469 16.97 8.91 -13.24
CA ILE A 469 16.71 7.87 -14.23
C ILE A 469 16.94 8.48 -15.62
N TYR A 470 17.92 7.95 -16.35
CA TYR A 470 18.29 8.41 -17.69
C TYR A 470 17.50 7.66 -18.77
N PRO A 471 17.27 8.26 -19.94
CA PRO A 471 16.69 7.55 -21.09
C PRO A 471 17.49 6.30 -21.46
N PRO A 472 16.83 5.25 -22.00
CA PRO A 472 17.55 4.19 -22.73
C PRO A 472 18.42 4.79 -23.84
N HIS A 473 19.62 4.25 -24.03
CA HIS A 473 20.61 4.76 -25.02
C HIS A 473 21.00 6.23 -24.77
N PHE A 474 21.09 6.61 -23.51
CA PHE A 474 21.47 7.97 -23.10
C PHE A 474 22.78 8.41 -23.76
N ASP A 475 22.77 9.59 -24.40
CA ASP A 475 23.92 10.23 -25.02
C ASP A 475 24.21 11.57 -24.30
N PRO A 476 25.30 11.71 -23.56
CA PRO A 476 25.61 12.92 -22.80
C PRO A 476 25.85 14.17 -23.68
N ASN A 477 25.97 14.01 -25.01
CA ASN A 477 26.13 15.11 -25.96
C ASN A 477 24.78 15.65 -26.46
N LYS A 478 23.67 15.00 -26.13
CA LYS A 478 22.32 15.46 -26.44
C LYS A 478 21.69 16.16 -25.26
N LYS A 479 20.68 16.98 -25.52
CA LYS A 479 19.85 17.59 -24.50
C LYS A 479 18.53 16.87 -24.36
N TYR A 480 18.10 16.67 -23.11
CA TYR A 480 16.86 15.96 -22.79
C TYR A 480 15.94 16.84 -21.93
N PRO A 481 14.63 16.87 -22.23
CA PRO A 481 13.66 17.42 -21.31
C PRO A 481 13.68 16.62 -20.01
N THR A 482 13.46 17.30 -18.88
CA THR A 482 13.64 16.68 -17.56
C THR A 482 12.40 16.85 -16.69
N LEU A 483 12.00 15.79 -16.01
CA LEU A 483 10.85 15.74 -15.12
C LEU A 483 11.29 15.71 -13.66
N LEU A 484 10.76 16.62 -12.86
CA LEU A 484 10.74 16.52 -11.42
C LEU A 484 9.58 15.61 -11.02
N PHE A 485 9.90 14.47 -10.39
CA PHE A 485 8.92 13.57 -9.82
C PHE A 485 8.64 13.99 -8.37
N CYS A 486 7.41 14.39 -8.08
CA CYS A 486 6.95 14.73 -6.76
C CYS A 486 6.27 13.52 -6.12
N GLU A 487 6.87 12.97 -5.07
CA GLU A 487 6.35 11.79 -4.36
C GLU A 487 5.13 12.12 -3.52
N GLY A 488 4.22 11.14 -3.44
CA GLY A 488 3.04 11.18 -2.59
C GLY A 488 3.35 10.98 -1.10
N GLY A 489 2.36 10.59 -0.37
CA GLY A 489 2.42 10.35 1.08
C GLY A 489 1.66 11.43 1.88
N PRO A 490 2.31 12.40 2.54
CA PRO A 490 3.66 12.97 2.29
C PRO A 490 4.86 12.18 2.80
N GLN A 491 4.67 11.16 3.61
CA GLN A 491 5.76 10.37 4.22
C GLN A 491 5.90 8.98 3.58
N SER A 492 6.09 8.93 2.25
CA SER A 492 6.34 7.71 1.48
C SER A 492 7.69 7.81 0.77
N PRO A 493 8.64 6.87 0.98
CA PRO A 493 9.99 7.00 0.44
C PRO A 493 10.02 6.83 -1.07
N VAL A 494 10.87 7.61 -1.76
CA VAL A 494 11.31 7.27 -3.10
C VAL A 494 12.43 6.24 -2.97
N SER A 495 12.02 4.96 -2.88
CA SER A 495 12.94 3.84 -2.78
C SER A 495 13.16 3.18 -4.14
N GLN A 496 13.63 1.94 -4.16
CA GLN A 496 13.83 1.16 -5.38
C GLN A 496 12.55 0.46 -5.88
N PHE A 497 11.36 0.98 -5.56
CA PHE A 497 10.11 0.36 -5.96
C PHE A 497 9.91 0.30 -7.47
N TRP A 498 9.32 -0.80 -7.95
CA TRP A 498 8.76 -0.93 -9.29
C TRP A 498 7.26 -0.63 -9.23
N SER A 499 6.82 0.35 -9.98
CA SER A 499 5.39 0.68 -10.05
C SER A 499 4.80 0.28 -11.40
N PHE A 500 3.60 -0.31 -11.40
CA PHE A 500 2.82 -0.54 -12.61
C PHE A 500 1.92 0.65 -12.99
N ARG A 501 1.99 1.74 -12.21
CA ARG A 501 1.30 3.02 -12.45
C ARG A 501 2.33 4.11 -12.71
N TRP A 502 2.96 4.63 -11.68
CA TRP A 502 4.02 5.65 -11.73
C TRP A 502 5.39 4.99 -11.96
N ASN A 503 5.58 4.46 -13.17
CA ASN A 503 6.82 3.78 -13.53
C ASN A 503 7.84 4.77 -14.10
N MET A 504 8.98 4.94 -13.44
CA MET A 504 10.00 5.90 -13.89
C MET A 504 10.73 5.45 -15.16
N GLN A 505 10.82 4.14 -15.39
CA GLN A 505 11.44 3.63 -16.63
C GLN A 505 10.60 3.91 -17.88
N ILE A 506 9.26 3.96 -17.75
CA ILE A 506 8.43 4.33 -18.90
C ILE A 506 8.54 5.83 -19.20
N MET A 507 8.75 6.67 -18.18
CA MET A 507 9.04 8.10 -18.38
C MET A 507 10.39 8.25 -19.09
N ALA A 508 11.42 7.54 -18.65
CA ALA A 508 12.73 7.52 -19.27
C ALA A 508 12.69 6.97 -20.70
N ALA A 509 11.89 5.91 -20.96
CA ALA A 509 11.70 5.35 -22.30
C ALA A 509 11.07 6.32 -23.30
N ASN A 510 10.40 7.36 -22.82
CA ASN A 510 9.90 8.49 -23.62
C ASN A 510 10.90 9.66 -23.71
N ASP A 511 12.21 9.40 -23.56
CA ASP A 511 13.30 10.36 -23.68
C ASP A 511 13.28 11.51 -22.65
N TYR A 512 12.70 11.29 -21.46
CA TYR A 512 12.79 12.20 -20.34
C TYR A 512 13.87 11.74 -19.35
N ILE A 513 14.69 12.65 -18.85
CA ILE A 513 15.41 12.43 -17.61
C ILE A 513 14.42 12.63 -16.48
N VAL A 514 14.44 11.74 -15.48
CA VAL A 514 13.59 11.86 -14.28
C VAL A 514 14.49 12.09 -13.08
N ILE A 515 14.22 13.14 -12.30
CA ILE A 515 14.80 13.34 -10.98
C ILE A 515 13.72 13.15 -9.92
N ALA A 516 13.95 12.24 -8.99
CA ALA A 516 13.01 11.84 -7.95
C ALA A 516 13.63 12.03 -6.56
N PRO A 517 13.42 13.21 -5.93
CA PRO A 517 14.03 13.54 -4.65
C PRO A 517 13.37 12.84 -3.46
N ASN A 518 14.18 12.42 -2.49
CA ASN A 518 13.73 12.10 -1.14
C ASN A 518 13.76 13.36 -0.27
N ARG A 519 12.88 14.31 -0.60
CA ARG A 519 12.73 15.56 0.15
C ARG A 519 12.39 15.30 1.61
N ARG A 520 12.58 16.28 2.50
CA ARG A 520 12.18 16.13 3.91
C ARG A 520 10.70 15.76 4.05
N GLY A 521 10.39 14.99 5.09
CA GLY A 521 9.12 14.32 5.30
C GLY A 521 9.12 12.86 4.81
N LEU A 522 10.10 12.41 4.00
CA LEU A 522 10.20 11.02 3.58
C LEU A 522 10.99 10.18 4.59
N PRO A 523 10.55 8.93 4.89
CA PRO A 523 11.26 8.05 5.82
C PRO A 523 12.58 7.51 5.25
N GLY A 524 13.44 7.03 6.15
CA GLY A 524 14.75 6.45 5.80
C GLY A 524 15.92 7.43 5.83
N PHE A 525 15.72 8.60 6.45
CA PHE A 525 16.73 9.64 6.62
C PHE A 525 16.77 10.18 8.07
N GLY A 526 16.25 9.41 9.01
CA GLY A 526 16.09 9.78 10.42
C GLY A 526 14.75 10.46 10.72
N MET A 527 14.41 10.49 12.01
CA MET A 527 13.10 11.00 12.46
C MET A 527 12.96 12.51 12.30
N GLU A 528 14.05 13.29 12.52
CA GLU A 528 14.02 14.72 12.29
C GLU A 528 13.61 15.06 10.85
N TRP A 529 14.22 14.39 9.86
CA TRP A 529 13.89 14.58 8.44
C TRP A 529 12.44 14.23 8.14
N LEU A 530 11.93 13.15 8.75
CA LEU A 530 10.55 12.69 8.57
C LEU A 530 9.54 13.68 9.15
N GLU A 531 9.77 14.20 10.35
CA GLU A 531 8.82 15.03 11.10
C GLU A 531 8.78 16.49 10.63
N GLU A 532 9.81 16.98 9.96
CA GLU A 532 9.92 18.39 9.51
C GLU A 532 8.81 18.82 8.55
N ILE A 533 8.08 17.91 7.95
CA ILE A 533 6.97 18.25 7.04
C ILE A 533 5.64 18.50 7.77
N SER A 534 5.42 17.89 8.93
CA SER A 534 4.17 18.03 9.67
C SER A 534 3.94 19.47 10.13
N GLY A 535 2.88 20.09 9.63
CA GLY A 535 2.53 21.50 9.86
C GLY A 535 3.17 22.47 8.85
N ASP A 536 4.01 21.99 7.94
CA ASP A 536 4.69 22.87 6.95
C ASP A 536 4.79 22.23 5.55
N TYR A 537 3.66 22.08 4.88
CA TYR A 537 3.59 21.50 3.54
C TYR A 537 4.16 22.40 2.42
N SER A 538 4.30 23.69 2.66
CA SER A 538 4.76 24.69 1.68
C SER A 538 6.15 25.25 1.95
N GLY A 539 6.82 24.75 2.98
CA GLY A 539 8.13 25.26 3.42
C GLY A 539 9.30 24.53 2.79
N LEU A 540 10.16 23.99 3.65
CA LEU A 540 11.43 23.41 3.23
C LEU A 540 11.27 22.19 2.30
N CYS A 541 10.20 21.40 2.43
CA CYS A 541 9.94 20.28 1.52
C CYS A 541 9.74 20.73 0.06
N MET A 542 9.18 21.93 -0.18
CA MET A 542 9.07 22.52 -1.51
C MET A 542 10.41 23.08 -2.00
N GLN A 543 11.21 23.63 -1.10
CA GLN A 543 12.56 24.10 -1.42
C GLN A 543 13.50 22.95 -1.78
N ASP A 544 13.32 21.77 -1.17
CA ASP A 544 14.06 20.56 -1.54
C ASP A 544 13.76 20.17 -3.00
N TYR A 545 12.48 20.12 -3.41
CA TYR A 545 12.12 19.90 -4.81
C TYR A 545 12.77 20.91 -5.77
N LEU A 546 12.76 22.19 -5.42
CA LEU A 546 13.39 23.25 -6.24
C LEU A 546 14.91 23.10 -6.27
N SER A 547 15.53 22.72 -5.16
CA SER A 547 16.98 22.45 -5.09
C SER A 547 17.37 21.28 -6.00
N ALA A 548 16.59 20.21 -5.99
CA ALA A 548 16.84 19.03 -6.82
C ALA A 548 16.79 19.34 -8.32
N ILE A 549 15.72 20.04 -8.77
CA ILE A 549 15.59 20.38 -10.20
C ILE A 549 16.63 21.42 -10.63
N ASP A 550 16.94 22.39 -9.80
CA ASP A 550 17.97 23.40 -10.08
C ASP A 550 19.36 22.79 -10.17
N ASP A 551 19.64 21.77 -9.36
CA ASP A 551 20.93 21.09 -9.37
C ASP A 551 21.13 20.27 -10.64
N ILE A 552 20.16 19.43 -11.03
CA ILE A 552 20.25 18.62 -12.27
C ILE A 552 20.24 19.51 -13.53
N ALA A 553 19.56 20.67 -13.49
CA ALA A 553 19.48 21.60 -14.61
C ALA A 553 20.84 22.25 -14.98
N ARG A 554 21.88 22.10 -14.14
CA ARG A 554 23.24 22.54 -14.43
C ARG A 554 23.99 21.58 -15.38
N GLU A 555 23.49 20.36 -15.52
CA GLU A 555 24.12 19.36 -16.37
C GLU A 555 23.97 19.72 -17.86
N PRO A 556 25.04 19.55 -18.67
CA PRO A 556 25.02 19.97 -20.08
C PRO A 556 24.01 19.20 -20.93
N TYR A 557 23.63 18.00 -20.51
CA TYR A 557 22.64 17.15 -21.17
C TYR A 557 21.21 17.45 -20.77
N VAL A 558 20.94 18.34 -19.83
CA VAL A 558 19.59 18.77 -19.45
C VAL A 558 19.15 19.97 -20.30
N ASP A 559 17.99 19.84 -20.91
CA ASP A 559 17.33 20.98 -21.54
C ASP A 559 16.57 21.78 -20.47
N LYS A 560 17.25 22.77 -19.91
CA LYS A 560 16.71 23.61 -18.84
C LYS A 560 15.49 24.46 -19.24
N ASP A 561 15.24 24.63 -20.56
CA ASP A 561 14.12 25.37 -21.09
C ASP A 561 12.88 24.46 -21.28
N HIS A 562 13.03 23.12 -21.05
CA HIS A 562 11.98 22.11 -21.17
C HIS A 562 11.92 21.22 -19.91
N LEU A 563 11.64 21.84 -18.77
CA LEU A 563 11.43 21.17 -17.51
C LEU A 563 9.94 20.99 -17.22
N GLY A 564 9.54 19.83 -16.68
CA GLY A 564 8.20 19.54 -16.21
C GLY A 564 8.19 19.06 -14.77
N ALA A 565 7.04 19.19 -14.08
CA ALA A 565 6.85 18.58 -12.77
C ALA A 565 5.57 17.75 -12.75
N VAL A 566 5.67 16.54 -12.20
CA VAL A 566 4.60 15.54 -12.18
C VAL A 566 4.50 14.89 -10.80
N GLY A 567 3.30 14.57 -10.35
CA GLY A 567 3.10 13.91 -9.07
C GLY A 567 1.66 13.53 -8.80
N ALA A 568 1.48 12.62 -7.82
CA ALA A 568 0.18 12.14 -7.37
C ALA A 568 -0.01 12.35 -5.87
N SER A 569 -1.26 12.47 -5.41
CA SER A 569 -1.60 12.60 -3.99
C SER A 569 -0.94 13.85 -3.37
N PHE A 570 -0.14 13.71 -2.34
CA PHE A 570 0.70 14.83 -1.86
C PHE A 570 1.64 15.34 -2.97
N GLY A 571 2.09 14.47 -3.90
CA GLY A 571 2.85 14.90 -5.08
C GLY A 571 2.01 15.78 -6.02
N GLY A 572 0.72 15.48 -6.17
CA GLY A 572 -0.24 16.33 -6.88
C GLY A 572 -0.49 17.67 -6.17
N TYR A 573 -0.57 17.69 -4.83
CA TYR A 573 -0.52 18.90 -4.01
C TYR A 573 0.72 19.73 -4.33
N SER A 574 1.87 19.08 -4.35
CA SER A 574 3.15 19.72 -4.63
C SER A 574 3.17 20.38 -6.00
N VAL A 575 2.62 19.71 -7.02
CA VAL A 575 2.49 20.26 -8.37
C VAL A 575 1.56 21.49 -8.39
N TYR A 576 0.41 21.43 -7.72
CA TYR A 576 -0.49 22.59 -7.61
C TYR A 576 0.16 23.78 -6.90
N TRP A 577 0.93 23.52 -5.84
CA TRP A 577 1.66 24.57 -5.13
C TRP A 577 2.77 25.15 -6.01
N LEU A 578 3.55 24.29 -6.67
CA LEU A 578 4.62 24.71 -7.60
C LEU A 578 4.07 25.53 -8.76
N ALA A 579 2.87 25.24 -9.27
CA ALA A 579 2.26 26.00 -10.36
C ALA A 579 2.16 27.50 -10.06
N GLY A 580 2.07 27.88 -8.77
CA GLY A 580 2.09 29.28 -8.35
C GLY A 580 3.43 29.78 -7.78
N ASN A 581 4.44 28.90 -7.62
CA ASN A 581 5.65 29.23 -6.88
C ASN A 581 6.95 28.68 -7.51
N HIS A 582 6.98 28.43 -8.82
CA HIS A 582 8.13 27.80 -9.50
C HIS A 582 9.09 28.79 -10.18
N ASP A 583 8.82 30.11 -10.13
CA ASP A 583 9.66 31.15 -10.73
C ASP A 583 10.07 30.85 -12.19
N LYS A 584 9.08 30.49 -13.02
CA LYS A 584 9.24 30.19 -14.46
C LYS A 584 10.10 28.96 -14.82
N ARG A 585 10.42 28.08 -13.86
CA ARG A 585 11.24 26.89 -14.12
C ARG A 585 10.56 25.89 -15.06
N PHE A 586 9.29 25.60 -14.83
CA PHE A 586 8.57 24.54 -15.51
C PHE A 586 7.74 25.05 -16.69
N LYS A 587 7.59 24.21 -17.72
CA LYS A 587 6.79 24.47 -18.93
C LYS A 587 5.52 23.61 -19.00
N ALA A 588 5.44 22.57 -18.19
CA ALA A 588 4.26 21.71 -18.09
C ALA A 588 4.13 21.10 -16.68
N PHE A 589 2.89 20.92 -16.25
CA PHE A 589 2.53 20.26 -15.01
C PHE A 589 1.56 19.11 -15.24
N ILE A 590 1.70 18.03 -14.43
CA ILE A 590 0.69 16.97 -14.30
C ILE A 590 0.43 16.73 -12.82
N ALA A 591 -0.79 17.00 -12.36
CA ALA A 591 -1.26 16.73 -11.01
C ALA A 591 -2.33 15.64 -11.04
N HIS A 592 -2.05 14.50 -10.44
CA HIS A 592 -2.98 13.39 -10.28
C HIS A 592 -3.44 13.33 -8.83
N ASP A 593 -4.75 13.23 -8.60
CA ASP A 593 -5.39 13.14 -7.29
C ASP A 593 -4.79 14.06 -6.20
N GLY A 594 -4.43 15.29 -6.60
CA GLY A 594 -3.74 16.25 -5.74
C GLY A 594 -4.67 17.09 -4.88
N ILE A 595 -4.19 17.50 -3.71
CA ILE A 595 -4.87 18.42 -2.82
C ILE A 595 -4.75 19.86 -3.38
N TYR A 596 -5.85 20.43 -3.85
CA TYR A 596 -5.89 21.81 -4.33
C TYR A 596 -6.22 22.81 -3.21
N ASN A 597 -7.11 22.41 -2.29
CA ASN A 597 -7.53 23.21 -1.13
C ASN A 597 -7.39 22.38 0.15
N THR A 598 -6.46 22.77 1.01
CA THR A 598 -6.15 22.04 2.25
C THR A 598 -7.26 22.10 3.29
N GLN A 599 -8.07 23.17 3.34
CA GLN A 599 -9.21 23.25 4.25
C GLN A 599 -10.33 22.29 3.83
N GLN A 600 -10.56 22.15 2.54
CA GLN A 600 -11.52 21.20 1.97
C GLN A 600 -11.04 19.77 2.27
N GLN A 601 -9.77 19.44 1.99
CA GLN A 601 -9.16 18.14 2.27
C GLN A 601 -9.36 17.71 3.73
N TYR A 602 -9.19 18.63 4.68
CA TYR A 602 -9.31 18.32 6.10
C TYR A 602 -10.66 17.69 6.47
N VAL A 603 -11.75 18.10 5.84
CA VAL A 603 -13.12 17.67 6.17
C VAL A 603 -13.70 16.66 5.19
N GLU A 604 -13.05 16.42 4.05
CA GLU A 604 -13.58 15.50 3.02
C GLU A 604 -12.91 14.11 3.05
N THR A 605 -11.65 14.04 3.51
CA THR A 605 -10.89 12.78 3.47
C THR A 605 -11.50 11.69 4.35
N GLU A 606 -11.38 10.44 3.90
CA GLU A 606 -11.76 9.27 4.71
C GLU A 606 -10.76 8.98 5.86
N GLU A 607 -9.57 9.56 5.83
CA GLU A 607 -8.50 9.40 6.84
C GLU A 607 -8.31 10.68 7.67
N MET A 608 -9.33 11.12 8.40
CA MET A 608 -9.31 12.41 9.10
C MET A 608 -8.23 12.53 10.18
N TRP A 609 -7.73 11.42 10.76
CA TRP A 609 -6.59 11.42 11.68
C TRP A 609 -5.34 12.03 11.03
N PHE A 610 -5.10 11.76 9.75
CA PHE A 610 -3.96 12.25 9.01
C PHE A 610 -3.90 13.79 8.94
N PRO A 611 -4.89 14.52 8.39
CA PRO A 611 -4.85 15.98 8.39
C PRO A 611 -4.95 16.57 9.81
N ASN A 612 -5.62 15.90 10.76
CA ASN A 612 -5.64 16.35 12.15
C ASN A 612 -4.23 16.43 12.75
N TRP A 613 -3.34 15.49 12.43
CA TRP A 613 -1.96 15.52 12.85
C TRP A 613 -1.11 16.47 11.99
N ASP A 614 -1.09 16.22 10.69
CA ASP A 614 -0.14 16.85 9.77
C ASP A 614 -0.50 18.28 9.35
N MET A 615 -1.79 18.60 9.22
CA MET A 615 -2.22 19.97 8.90
C MET A 615 -2.49 20.79 10.15
N GLY A 616 -2.66 20.14 11.29
CA GLY A 616 -2.97 20.75 12.57
C GLY A 616 -4.44 20.69 12.95
N SER A 617 -4.88 21.53 13.88
CA SER A 617 -6.29 21.59 14.29
C SER A 617 -7.21 21.98 13.14
N ALA A 618 -8.50 21.68 13.29
CA ALA A 618 -9.52 21.95 12.26
C ALA A 618 -9.49 23.41 11.77
N PRO A 619 -9.92 23.70 10.53
CA PRO A 619 -9.83 25.04 9.92
C PRO A 619 -10.58 26.15 10.69
N TRP A 620 -11.58 25.81 11.46
CA TRP A 620 -12.31 26.77 12.34
C TRP A 620 -11.63 27.03 13.69
N LYS A 621 -10.58 26.27 14.04
CA LYS A 621 -9.73 26.52 15.22
C LYS A 621 -8.51 27.33 14.80
N LYS A 622 -8.16 28.32 15.57
CA LYS A 622 -6.92 29.08 15.40
C LYS A 622 -5.77 28.38 16.12
N ALA A 623 -4.57 28.58 15.65
CA ALA A 623 -3.34 28.20 16.34
C ALA A 623 -3.25 28.93 17.69
N ALA A 624 -2.36 28.48 18.59
CA ALA A 624 -2.19 29.05 19.94
C ALA A 624 -1.86 30.55 19.92
N ASP A 625 -1.23 31.06 18.87
CA ASP A 625 -0.92 32.46 18.64
C ASP A 625 -2.07 33.28 18.03
N GLY A 626 -3.25 32.63 17.83
CA GLY A 626 -4.44 33.24 17.25
C GLY A 626 -4.43 33.38 15.72
N GLN A 627 -3.40 32.86 15.02
CA GLN A 627 -3.29 32.88 13.58
C GLN A 627 -3.98 31.69 12.91
N VAL A 628 -4.21 31.76 11.59
CA VAL A 628 -4.56 30.62 10.76
C VAL A 628 -3.35 29.71 10.64
N GLN A 629 -3.55 28.41 10.78
CA GLN A 629 -2.46 27.42 10.67
C GLN A 629 -1.76 27.53 9.32
N LYS A 630 -0.44 27.36 9.28
CA LYS A 630 0.39 27.57 8.11
C LYS A 630 -0.07 26.79 6.89
N VAL A 631 -0.44 25.51 7.05
CA VAL A 631 -0.89 24.67 5.94
C VAL A 631 -2.14 25.23 5.26
N PHE A 632 -3.07 25.82 6.01
CA PHE A 632 -4.27 26.43 5.42
C PHE A 632 -3.99 27.79 4.80
N SER A 633 -3.11 28.60 5.41
CA SER A 633 -2.74 29.94 4.91
C SER A 633 -1.82 29.90 3.67
N THR A 634 -1.25 28.73 3.37
CA THR A 634 -0.37 28.50 2.21
C THR A 634 -0.89 27.44 1.25
N SER A 635 -2.19 27.19 1.28
CA SER A 635 -2.86 26.23 0.41
C SER A 635 -2.72 26.60 -1.08
N PRO A 636 -2.54 25.64 -1.99
CA PRO A 636 -2.28 25.88 -3.42
C PRO A 636 -3.27 26.83 -4.09
N HIS A 637 -4.56 26.71 -3.78
CA HIS A 637 -5.61 27.56 -4.38
C HIS A 637 -5.47 29.05 -4.07
N LEU A 638 -4.66 29.43 -3.09
CA LEU A 638 -4.38 30.82 -2.73
C LEU A 638 -3.33 31.48 -3.64
N TYR A 639 -2.64 30.70 -4.49
CA TYR A 639 -1.58 31.16 -5.40
C TYR A 639 -1.98 31.10 -6.87
N VAL A 640 -3.24 30.87 -7.18
CA VAL A 640 -3.72 30.70 -8.56
C VAL A 640 -3.59 31.96 -9.40
N ASP A 641 -3.51 33.13 -8.77
CA ASP A 641 -3.22 34.41 -9.44
C ASP A 641 -1.84 34.43 -10.12
N LYS A 642 -0.91 33.57 -9.65
CA LYS A 642 0.45 33.41 -10.20
C LYS A 642 0.57 32.29 -11.23
N TRP A 643 -0.46 31.47 -11.41
CA TRP A 643 -0.41 30.38 -12.37
C TRP A 643 -0.31 30.90 -13.81
N ASP A 644 0.60 30.36 -14.59
CA ASP A 644 0.84 30.77 -15.99
C ASP A 644 1.29 29.62 -16.89
N THR A 645 1.41 28.42 -16.35
CA THR A 645 1.96 27.25 -17.02
C THR A 645 0.89 26.20 -17.27
N PRO A 646 0.88 25.55 -18.44
CA PRO A 646 -0.08 24.49 -18.78
C PRO A 646 -0.12 23.36 -17.75
N ILE A 647 -1.33 22.88 -17.42
CA ILE A 647 -1.54 21.84 -16.41
C ILE A 647 -2.53 20.77 -16.84
N LEU A 648 -2.17 19.50 -16.67
CA LEU A 648 -3.05 18.35 -16.77
C LEU A 648 -3.47 17.92 -15.36
N CYS A 649 -4.78 17.95 -15.09
CA CYS A 649 -5.38 17.45 -13.86
C CYS A 649 -5.97 16.07 -14.12
N ILE A 650 -5.69 15.08 -13.25
CA ILE A 650 -6.20 13.70 -13.38
C ILE A 650 -6.82 13.27 -12.06
N HIS A 651 -7.96 12.55 -12.10
CA HIS A 651 -8.60 12.03 -10.87
C HIS A 651 -9.55 10.87 -11.14
N GLY A 652 -9.69 9.98 -10.16
CA GLY A 652 -10.75 8.97 -10.09
C GLY A 652 -11.95 9.48 -9.29
N GLN A 653 -13.18 9.29 -9.79
CA GLN A 653 -14.38 9.81 -9.11
C GLN A 653 -14.80 9.01 -7.86
N LYS A 654 -14.17 7.86 -7.62
CA LYS A 654 -14.35 7.05 -6.41
C LYS A 654 -13.25 7.26 -5.37
N ASP A 655 -12.46 8.30 -5.53
CA ASP A 655 -11.41 8.66 -4.59
C ASP A 655 -12.02 9.36 -3.38
N PHE A 656 -12.01 8.68 -2.21
CA PHE A 656 -12.44 9.23 -0.93
C PHE A 656 -11.27 9.68 -0.04
N ARG A 657 -10.05 9.42 -0.47
CA ARG A 657 -8.85 9.92 0.18
C ARG A 657 -8.61 11.40 -0.12
N ILE A 658 -8.69 11.73 -1.41
CA ILE A 658 -8.71 13.11 -1.90
C ILE A 658 -9.84 13.19 -2.92
N GLU A 659 -10.89 13.93 -2.62
CA GLU A 659 -12.08 13.99 -3.47
C GLU A 659 -11.76 14.59 -4.85
N TYR A 660 -12.33 14.03 -5.92
CA TYR A 660 -12.06 14.43 -7.30
C TYR A 660 -12.42 15.89 -7.61
N THR A 661 -13.22 16.52 -6.77
CA THR A 661 -13.59 17.95 -6.83
C THR A 661 -12.40 18.89 -6.72
N HIS A 662 -11.27 18.43 -6.12
CA HIS A 662 -10.00 19.16 -6.13
C HIS A 662 -9.47 19.34 -7.56
N ALA A 663 -9.46 18.28 -8.37
CA ALA A 663 -9.00 18.35 -9.75
C ALA A 663 -9.94 19.18 -10.64
N GLU A 664 -11.26 19.06 -10.45
CA GLU A 664 -12.24 19.91 -11.14
C GLU A 664 -12.05 21.39 -10.82
N SER A 665 -11.87 21.72 -9.54
CA SER A 665 -11.64 23.10 -9.09
C SER A 665 -10.35 23.67 -9.67
N ALA A 666 -9.26 22.91 -9.67
CA ALA A 666 -7.98 23.32 -10.25
C ALA A 666 -8.09 23.54 -11.76
N PHE A 667 -8.69 22.59 -12.48
CA PHE A 667 -8.93 22.68 -13.92
C PHE A 667 -9.80 23.90 -14.28
N ASN A 668 -10.94 24.07 -13.62
CA ASN A 668 -11.85 25.19 -13.87
C ASN A 668 -11.14 26.53 -13.64
N THR A 669 -10.37 26.65 -12.56
CA THR A 669 -9.59 27.85 -12.25
C THR A 669 -8.57 28.16 -13.35
N ALA A 670 -7.80 27.16 -13.79
CA ALA A 670 -6.82 27.32 -14.87
C ALA A 670 -7.50 27.80 -16.16
N ARG A 671 -8.60 27.16 -16.56
CA ARG A 671 -9.35 27.53 -17.77
C ARG A 671 -9.97 28.94 -17.70
N MET A 672 -10.55 29.32 -16.56
CA MET A 672 -11.10 30.66 -16.36
C MET A 672 -10.02 31.74 -16.44
N ARG A 673 -8.79 31.44 -16.07
CA ARG A 673 -7.65 32.35 -16.19
C ARG A 673 -6.98 32.33 -17.57
N GLY A 674 -7.50 31.55 -18.52
CA GLY A 674 -6.96 31.45 -19.88
C GLY A 674 -5.71 30.58 -19.99
N ILE A 675 -5.37 29.81 -18.95
CA ILE A 675 -4.26 28.85 -18.96
C ILE A 675 -4.69 27.60 -19.71
N ASP A 676 -3.83 27.05 -20.56
CA ASP A 676 -4.12 25.77 -21.20
C ASP A 676 -4.12 24.66 -20.16
N ALA A 677 -5.24 23.97 -20.07
CA ALA A 677 -5.44 22.89 -19.08
C ALA A 677 -6.31 21.78 -19.66
N GLN A 678 -6.05 20.57 -19.21
CA GLN A 678 -6.85 19.39 -19.53
C GLN A 678 -7.26 18.69 -18.24
N LEU A 679 -8.47 18.12 -18.21
CA LEU A 679 -8.98 17.29 -17.13
C LEU A 679 -9.22 15.87 -17.64
N LEU A 680 -8.62 14.87 -16.99
CA LEU A 680 -8.86 13.46 -17.22
C LEU A 680 -9.54 12.87 -15.99
N LEU A 681 -10.84 12.57 -16.10
CA LEU A 681 -11.62 11.92 -15.03
C LEU A 681 -11.91 10.47 -15.37
N PHE A 682 -11.79 9.61 -14.34
CA PHE A 682 -12.16 8.21 -14.41
C PHE A 682 -13.37 7.95 -13.50
N PRO A 683 -14.58 7.76 -14.04
CA PRO A 683 -15.80 7.58 -13.23
C PRO A 683 -15.79 6.35 -12.32
N ASP A 684 -14.95 5.38 -12.61
CA ASP A 684 -14.93 4.04 -12.01
C ASP A 684 -13.57 3.63 -11.43
N GLU A 685 -12.65 4.59 -11.25
CA GLU A 685 -11.39 4.44 -10.53
C GLU A 685 -11.41 5.21 -9.20
N ASN A 686 -10.59 4.77 -8.27
CA ASN A 686 -10.37 5.41 -6.97
C ASN A 686 -9.11 6.29 -6.97
N HIS A 687 -8.41 6.41 -5.85
CA HIS A 687 -7.11 7.09 -5.74
C HIS A 687 -6.04 6.47 -6.65
N TRP A 688 -6.26 5.25 -7.12
CA TRP A 688 -5.38 4.53 -8.05
C TRP A 688 -6.12 4.20 -9.35
N VAL A 689 -5.38 4.21 -10.47
CA VAL A 689 -5.89 3.75 -11.77
C VAL A 689 -5.51 2.28 -11.94
N LEU A 690 -6.48 1.38 -11.77
CA LEU A 690 -6.24 -0.05 -11.62
C LEU A 690 -6.69 -0.90 -12.81
N LYS A 691 -7.64 -0.39 -13.62
CA LYS A 691 -8.13 -1.12 -14.78
C LYS A 691 -7.18 -0.97 -15.96
N PRO A 692 -6.87 -2.04 -16.71
CA PRO A 692 -5.84 -2.02 -17.76
C PRO A 692 -6.04 -0.95 -18.83
N GLN A 693 -7.27 -0.80 -19.34
CA GLN A 693 -7.56 0.21 -20.38
C GLN A 693 -7.46 1.64 -19.82
N ASN A 694 -7.92 1.87 -18.60
CA ASN A 694 -7.78 3.16 -17.94
C ASN A 694 -6.31 3.49 -17.68
N GLY A 695 -5.50 2.52 -17.23
CA GLY A 695 -4.07 2.71 -17.03
C GLY A 695 -3.32 3.05 -18.32
N ILE A 696 -3.67 2.42 -19.43
CA ILE A 696 -3.08 2.76 -20.74
C ILE A 696 -3.54 4.14 -21.22
N LEU A 697 -4.83 4.47 -21.07
CA LEU A 697 -5.36 5.80 -21.40
C LEU A 697 -4.66 6.89 -20.57
N TRP A 698 -4.47 6.64 -19.29
CA TRP A 698 -3.76 7.53 -18.37
C TRP A 698 -2.33 7.80 -18.87
N GLN A 699 -1.54 6.75 -19.14
CA GLN A 699 -0.16 6.89 -19.60
C GLN A 699 -0.05 7.55 -20.97
N ARG A 700 -0.93 7.21 -21.91
CA ARG A 700 -0.98 7.86 -23.24
C ARG A 700 -1.33 9.35 -23.13
N THR A 701 -2.26 9.72 -22.26
CA THR A 701 -2.64 11.11 -22.03
C THR A 701 -1.52 11.87 -21.35
N PHE A 702 -0.86 11.26 -20.36
CA PHE A 702 0.30 11.78 -19.66
C PHE A 702 1.42 12.18 -20.63
N PHE A 703 1.83 11.27 -21.52
CA PHE A 703 2.93 11.56 -22.46
C PHE A 703 2.52 12.49 -23.58
N ARG A 704 1.30 12.40 -24.12
CA ARG A 704 0.81 13.39 -25.08
C ARG A 704 0.83 14.81 -24.53
N TRP A 705 0.50 14.97 -23.26
CA TRP A 705 0.55 16.25 -22.58
C TRP A 705 1.98 16.77 -22.45
N LEU A 706 2.88 15.96 -21.94
CA LEU A 706 4.28 16.36 -21.78
C LEU A 706 4.96 16.64 -23.12
N ASP A 707 4.79 15.78 -24.12
CA ASP A 707 5.40 15.94 -25.44
C ASP A 707 4.96 17.24 -26.13
N LYS A 708 3.72 17.67 -25.92
CA LYS A 708 3.19 18.93 -26.45
C LYS A 708 3.96 20.17 -25.98
N TYR A 709 4.50 20.15 -24.76
CA TYR A 709 5.12 21.32 -24.16
C TYR A 709 6.62 21.18 -23.92
N LEU A 710 7.13 19.96 -23.89
CA LEU A 710 8.52 19.68 -23.54
C LEU A 710 9.35 19.13 -24.72
N LYS A 711 8.72 18.82 -25.86
CA LYS A 711 9.35 18.42 -27.12
C LYS A 711 8.81 19.26 -28.26
#